data_f7a2dea03ba3d0f825020113d34b7cae
#
_entry.id   f7a2dea03ba3d0f825020113d34b7cae
#
_cell.length_a   1.000
_cell.length_b   1.000
_cell.length_c   1.000
_cell.angle_alpha   90.00
_cell.angle_beta   90.00
_cell.angle_gamma   90.00
#
_symmetry.space_group_name_H-M   'P 1'
#
loop_
_entity.id
_entity.type
_entity.pdbx_description
1 polymer ?
#
loop_
_entity_poly.entity_id
_entity_poly.type
_entity_poly.pdbx_seq_one_letter_code
_entity_poly.pdbx_strand_id
1 'polypeptide(L)'
;MPEKQGSNSEISAEPAYEGNESWVRKVAWLRILQVLLDASLVTISLMLSFLIRFDGSPSREYLHQFLCLLPIFIGLRLLSHWICGIYTRLWRYTGLAEVVEIGVATLSVSTIIMIARAINLLAIGKHQLSYSIILIEPVLTFMLVVSARVMRRMQTEYNQRRHWRQPVRKRALVVGAGDAGQMVARELSHRLDLGTDVVGFVDDDQLKIGKRIGNATVYSTTKDMLKYVETLFVDQVIIAIPSAPPSEIRRIVEVCREAEVETRILPGLFELIDGRVSVNQLRTVSLQDLLGREPIQLDTASIAHYIGGKRVLITGAGGSIGSELCRQITGFQPAEMILLGRGENSIFTILEELKRRPEPVKLSSVIADVRDYQRMHHIFKTHKPQVVFHAAAHKHVPLMEGNVSEAIKNNIIGTSNLAHLSDQLEVENFVLVSTDKAVNPTSVMGASKRVAELVVQDIAKNSKTKFGAVRFGNVLDSRGSVIPTWRKQIELGGPVTVTDPEVERYFMLIPEAVQLIIQAGSLGAQGDIFVLDMGKPVKILDLANDLIRLSGLRPGQDIEIKFVGLRPGEKLYEELLTAEEGLTATKYKKIFVGKPQDFNHDLLIRELKKLSEAAEKEDETAIRAGLEKLVGGTLVKEFT
;
A
#
# COMPACT_ATOMS: atom_id res chain seq x y z
N MET A 1 -30.84 52.88 16.73
CA MET A 1 -30.87 52.61 18.20
C MET A 1 -31.76 51.39 18.45
N PRO A 2 -31.44 50.44 19.33
CA PRO A 2 -30.24 50.31 20.16
C PRO A 2 -29.36 49.16 19.68
N GLU A 3 -28.09 49.22 19.81
CA GLU A 3 -27.19 48.93 20.91
C GLU A 3 -27.32 47.55 21.56
N LYS A 4 -26.17 46.84 21.47
CA LYS A 4 -25.42 46.02 22.42
C LYS A 4 -25.61 44.51 22.24
N GLN A 5 -24.65 43.69 22.41
CA GLN A 5 -23.45 43.65 23.27
C GLN A 5 -22.46 42.66 22.72
N GLY A 6 -21.18 42.97 22.85
CA GLY A 6 -20.11 42.02 22.64
C GLY A 6 -20.14 40.95 23.74
N SER A 7 -19.82 39.73 23.36
CA SER A 7 -19.36 38.69 24.28
C SER A 7 -17.97 38.25 23.84
N ASN A 8 -16.99 38.67 24.62
CA ASN A 8 -15.66 38.07 24.67
C ASN A 8 -15.82 36.57 24.90
N SER A 9 -15.50 35.75 23.91
CA SER A 9 -15.22 34.34 24.13
C SER A 9 -13.75 34.23 24.60
N GLU A 10 -13.61 34.02 25.89
CA GLU A 10 -12.39 33.63 26.55
C GLU A 10 -11.73 32.50 25.77
N ILE A 11 -10.50 32.73 25.36
CA ILE A 11 -9.55 31.70 24.93
C ILE A 11 -9.33 30.84 26.17
N SER A 12 -9.96 29.66 26.19
CA SER A 12 -9.71 28.64 27.20
C SER A 12 -8.25 28.20 27.10
N ALA A 13 -7.48 28.53 28.11
CA ALA A 13 -6.12 28.08 28.33
C ALA A 13 -6.09 26.54 28.27
N GLU A 14 -5.10 26.02 27.52
CA GLU A 14 -4.72 24.60 27.56
C GLU A 14 -4.56 24.13 29.01
N PRO A 15 -5.03 22.92 29.38
CA PRO A 15 -4.81 22.40 30.73
C PRO A 15 -3.30 22.18 30.93
N ALA A 16 -2.77 22.90 31.89
CA ALA A 16 -1.40 22.81 32.36
C ALA A 16 -1.04 21.34 32.69
N TYR A 17 0.13 20.94 32.30
CA TYR A 17 0.83 19.66 32.47
C TYR A 17 1.08 19.35 33.97
N GLU A 18 0.05 19.02 34.75
CA GLU A 18 0.18 18.54 36.14
C GLU A 18 0.56 17.03 36.24
N GLY A 19 0.72 16.34 35.13
CA GLY A 19 1.01 14.90 35.08
C GLY A 19 2.47 14.47 35.35
N ASN A 20 3.42 15.38 35.36
CA ASN A 20 4.85 15.02 35.30
C ASN A 20 5.48 14.61 36.65
N GLU A 21 5.09 15.21 37.75
CA GLU A 21 5.65 14.89 39.08
C GLU A 21 5.21 13.52 39.64
N SER A 22 3.97 13.15 39.45
CA SER A 22 3.45 11.87 39.93
C SER A 22 4.06 10.67 39.16
N TRP A 23 4.33 10.85 37.87
CA TRP A 23 4.96 9.84 37.03
C TRP A 23 6.44 9.66 37.37
N VAL A 24 7.18 10.73 37.56
CA VAL A 24 8.60 10.70 37.97
C VAL A 24 8.77 10.00 39.32
N ARG A 25 7.91 10.31 40.30
CA ARG A 25 7.90 9.62 41.59
C ARG A 25 7.61 8.13 41.48
N LYS A 26 6.65 7.71 40.66
CA LYS A 26 6.36 6.29 40.44
C LYS A 26 7.55 5.54 39.80
N VAL A 27 8.23 6.13 38.83
CA VAL A 27 9.41 5.52 38.20
C VAL A 27 10.57 5.42 39.20
N ALA A 28 10.79 6.43 40.02
CA ALA A 28 11.82 6.39 41.05
C ALA A 28 11.56 5.30 42.11
N TRP A 29 10.32 5.15 42.56
CA TRP A 29 9.91 4.11 43.50
C TRP A 29 10.11 2.70 42.93
N LEU A 30 9.79 2.48 41.66
CA LEU A 30 10.01 1.20 40.98
C LEU A 30 11.50 0.83 40.92
N ARG A 31 12.38 1.82 40.65
CA ARG A 31 13.83 1.59 40.66
C ARG A 31 14.36 1.23 42.03
N ILE A 32 13.91 1.90 43.06
CA ILE A 32 14.26 1.61 44.46
C ILE A 32 13.86 0.18 44.81
N LEU A 33 12.63 -0.22 44.45
CA LEU A 33 12.14 -1.59 44.70
C LEU A 33 12.99 -2.66 43.96
N GLN A 34 13.44 -2.36 42.76
CA GLN A 34 14.33 -3.23 41.97
C GLN A 34 15.69 -3.44 42.66
N VAL A 35 16.29 -2.35 43.13
CA VAL A 35 17.57 -2.39 43.83
C VAL A 35 17.46 -3.16 45.14
N LEU A 36 16.38 -2.95 45.89
CA LEU A 36 16.12 -3.69 47.14
C LEU A 36 15.92 -5.19 46.91
N LEU A 37 15.21 -5.54 45.86
CA LEU A 37 15.02 -6.94 45.46
C LEU A 37 16.36 -7.59 45.08
N ASP A 38 17.17 -6.96 44.25
CA ASP A 38 18.48 -7.49 43.83
C ASP A 38 19.41 -7.61 45.07
N ALA A 39 19.42 -6.65 45.98
CA ALA A 39 20.17 -6.73 47.24
C ALA A 39 19.75 -7.95 48.09
N SER A 40 18.42 -8.18 48.17
CA SER A 40 17.89 -9.35 48.88
C SER A 40 18.31 -10.67 48.20
N LEU A 41 18.28 -10.75 46.88
CA LEU A 41 18.68 -11.94 46.12
C LEU A 41 20.18 -12.21 46.26
N VAL A 42 21.03 -11.18 46.24
CA VAL A 42 22.47 -11.29 46.52
C VAL A 42 22.72 -11.79 47.95
N THR A 43 21.97 -11.27 48.93
CA THR A 43 22.05 -11.73 50.31
C THR A 43 21.73 -13.21 50.45
N ILE A 44 20.63 -13.63 49.82
CA ILE A 44 20.20 -15.04 49.81
C ILE A 44 21.27 -15.92 49.12
N SER A 45 21.78 -15.45 47.97
CA SER A 45 22.81 -16.17 47.20
C SER A 45 24.08 -16.38 48.05
N LEU A 46 24.58 -15.33 48.69
CA LEU A 46 25.77 -15.41 49.53
C LEU A 46 25.52 -16.32 50.75
N MET A 47 24.37 -16.20 51.40
CA MET A 47 23.99 -17.06 52.55
C MET A 47 23.92 -18.53 52.13
N LEU A 48 23.28 -18.84 50.99
CA LEU A 48 23.22 -20.21 50.47
C LEU A 48 24.62 -20.73 50.13
N SER A 49 25.51 -19.92 49.60
CA SER A 49 26.87 -20.30 49.28
C SER A 49 27.69 -20.70 50.53
N PHE A 50 27.48 -19.98 51.66
CA PHE A 50 28.05 -20.33 52.94
C PHE A 50 27.43 -21.62 53.48
N LEU A 51 26.10 -21.77 53.46
CA LEU A 51 25.41 -22.99 53.92
C LEU A 51 25.85 -24.22 53.13
N ILE A 52 25.94 -24.14 51.82
CA ILE A 52 26.40 -25.21 50.94
C ILE A 52 27.86 -25.59 51.26
N ARG A 53 28.73 -24.58 51.48
CA ARG A 53 30.14 -24.82 51.77
C ARG A 53 30.39 -25.51 53.12
N PHE A 54 29.54 -25.24 54.12
CA PHE A 54 29.69 -25.70 55.49
C PHE A 54 28.60 -26.70 55.92
N ASP A 55 28.03 -27.44 54.95
CA ASP A 55 27.03 -28.49 55.17
C ASP A 55 25.88 -28.08 56.12
N GLY A 56 25.38 -26.85 55.92
CA GLY A 56 24.24 -26.26 56.64
C GLY A 56 24.57 -25.67 58.02
N SER A 57 25.80 -25.80 58.55
CA SER A 57 26.17 -25.37 59.91
C SER A 57 27.50 -24.61 59.98
N PRO A 58 27.56 -23.35 59.48
CA PRO A 58 28.77 -22.55 59.56
C PRO A 58 29.08 -22.19 61.05
N SER A 59 30.37 -22.31 61.43
CA SER A 59 30.81 -21.90 62.78
C SER A 59 30.61 -20.40 63.00
N ARG A 60 30.62 -19.94 64.27
CA ARG A 60 30.46 -18.50 64.61
C ARG A 60 31.45 -17.61 63.90
N GLU A 61 32.67 -18.07 63.63
CA GLU A 61 33.72 -17.30 62.94
C GLU A 61 33.37 -17.09 61.47
N TYR A 62 32.82 -18.08 60.78
CA TYR A 62 32.38 -17.99 59.39
C TYR A 62 31.08 -17.17 59.27
N LEU A 63 30.21 -17.19 60.30
CA LEU A 63 29.04 -16.33 60.34
C LEU A 63 29.44 -14.84 60.49
N HIS A 64 30.46 -14.57 61.31
CA HIS A 64 31.04 -13.21 61.40
C HIS A 64 31.67 -12.79 60.07
N GLN A 65 32.40 -13.68 59.38
CA GLN A 65 32.96 -13.43 58.07
C GLN A 65 31.84 -13.10 57.05
N PHE A 66 30.74 -13.86 57.01
CA PHE A 66 29.58 -13.60 56.18
C PHE A 66 29.04 -12.18 56.42
N LEU A 67 28.81 -11.77 57.65
CA LEU A 67 28.26 -10.45 57.99
C LEU A 67 29.19 -9.28 57.59
N CYS A 68 30.50 -9.47 57.70
CA CYS A 68 31.47 -8.44 57.28
C CYS A 68 31.58 -8.34 55.76
N LEU A 69 31.44 -9.44 55.03
CA LEU A 69 31.55 -9.47 53.54
C LEU A 69 30.24 -9.10 52.85
N LEU A 70 29.12 -9.30 53.50
CA LEU A 70 27.80 -9.03 52.95
C LEU A 70 27.64 -7.65 52.32
N PRO A 71 27.98 -6.53 53.00
CA PRO A 71 27.84 -5.20 52.41
C PRO A 71 28.76 -4.98 51.21
N ILE A 72 29.94 -5.61 51.18
CA ILE A 72 30.88 -5.54 50.07
C ILE A 72 30.32 -6.28 48.84
N PHE A 73 29.78 -7.47 49.00
CA PHE A 73 29.16 -8.24 47.93
C PHE A 73 27.93 -7.51 47.37
N ILE A 74 27.04 -7.03 48.23
CA ILE A 74 25.88 -6.25 47.80
C ILE A 74 26.32 -5.01 47.03
N GLY A 75 27.25 -4.21 47.58
CA GLY A 75 27.73 -2.99 46.94
C GLY A 75 28.35 -3.22 45.57
N LEU A 76 29.24 -4.20 45.44
CA LEU A 76 29.90 -4.55 44.18
C LEU A 76 28.88 -5.07 43.13
N ARG A 77 27.94 -5.91 43.53
CA ARG A 77 26.91 -6.46 42.64
C ARG A 77 25.97 -5.39 42.13
N LEU A 78 25.43 -4.57 43.05
CA LEU A 78 24.54 -3.46 42.65
C LEU A 78 25.24 -2.41 41.78
N LEU A 79 26.49 -2.10 42.10
CA LEU A 79 27.30 -1.19 41.29
C LEU A 79 27.52 -1.74 39.87
N SER A 80 27.84 -3.01 39.75
CA SER A 80 28.01 -3.68 38.46
C SER A 80 26.70 -3.68 37.65
N HIS A 81 25.58 -3.99 38.29
CA HIS A 81 24.25 -3.93 37.65
C HIS A 81 23.91 -2.49 37.20
N TRP A 82 24.32 -1.49 37.98
CA TRP A 82 24.11 -0.08 37.62
C TRP A 82 24.97 0.33 36.42
N ILE A 83 26.26 -0.03 36.41
CA ILE A 83 27.19 0.24 35.29
C ILE A 83 26.70 -0.42 34.00
N CYS A 84 26.23 -1.66 34.06
CA CYS A 84 25.67 -2.38 32.92
C CYS A 84 24.29 -1.89 32.49
N GLY A 85 23.74 -0.85 33.12
CA GLY A 85 22.46 -0.24 32.74
C GLY A 85 21.21 -1.09 33.02
N ILE A 86 21.33 -2.14 33.85
CA ILE A 86 20.26 -3.10 34.13
C ILE A 86 19.04 -2.42 34.79
N TYR A 87 19.22 -1.33 35.56
CA TYR A 87 18.15 -0.58 36.21
C TYR A 87 17.50 0.48 35.30
N THR A 88 18.01 0.74 34.10
CA THR A 88 17.40 1.67 33.15
C THR A 88 16.34 1.02 32.28
N ARG A 89 16.25 -0.30 32.26
CA ARG A 89 15.33 -1.08 31.43
C ARG A 89 14.08 -1.50 32.20
N LEU A 90 12.98 -1.62 31.45
CA LEU A 90 11.71 -2.08 32.00
C LEU A 90 11.70 -3.63 32.01
N TRP A 91 11.48 -4.25 33.14
CA TRP A 91 11.41 -5.70 33.34
C TRP A 91 10.38 -6.43 32.46
N ARG A 92 9.44 -5.67 31.91
CA ARG A 92 8.41 -6.18 30.99
C ARG A 92 8.99 -6.76 29.68
N TYR A 93 10.17 -6.29 29.27
CA TYR A 93 10.77 -6.64 27.98
C TYR A 93 12.06 -7.44 28.10
N THR A 94 12.25 -8.12 29.25
CA THR A 94 13.45 -8.96 29.47
C THR A 94 13.63 -9.96 28.34
N GLY A 95 14.73 -9.84 27.60
CA GLY A 95 15.10 -10.68 26.46
C GLY A 95 16.45 -11.37 26.67
N LEU A 96 16.88 -12.15 25.66
CA LEU A 96 18.14 -12.88 25.69
C LEU A 96 19.35 -11.96 25.92
N ALA A 97 19.35 -10.77 25.34
CA ALA A 97 20.42 -9.78 25.50
C ALA A 97 20.59 -9.35 26.96
N GLU A 98 19.49 -9.16 27.69
CA GLU A 98 19.54 -8.74 29.10
C GLU A 98 20.07 -9.87 29.99
N VAL A 99 19.75 -11.12 29.68
CA VAL A 99 20.30 -12.29 30.38
C VAL A 99 21.83 -12.36 30.22
N VAL A 100 22.33 -12.08 29.03
CA VAL A 100 23.77 -12.01 28.75
C VAL A 100 24.44 -10.87 29.54
N GLU A 101 23.81 -9.69 29.60
CA GLU A 101 24.33 -8.54 30.35
C GLU A 101 24.41 -8.83 31.87
N ILE A 102 23.38 -9.47 32.43
CA ILE A 102 23.40 -9.92 33.83
C ILE A 102 24.54 -10.94 34.06
N GLY A 103 24.74 -11.82 33.10
CA GLY A 103 25.86 -12.78 33.15
C GLY A 103 27.22 -12.08 33.17
N VAL A 104 27.43 -11.12 32.28
CA VAL A 104 28.67 -10.33 32.22
C VAL A 104 28.89 -9.53 33.51
N ALA A 105 27.84 -8.85 34.01
CA ALA A 105 27.92 -8.11 35.26
C ALA A 105 28.29 -9.02 36.45
N THR A 106 27.69 -10.18 36.52
CA THR A 106 27.95 -11.15 37.59
C THR A 106 29.37 -11.71 37.51
N LEU A 107 29.84 -12.12 36.34
CA LEU A 107 31.18 -12.63 36.15
C LEU A 107 32.27 -11.60 36.41
N SER A 108 32.08 -10.35 36.02
CA SER A 108 33.03 -9.24 36.25
C SER A 108 33.33 -9.05 37.74
N VAL A 109 32.27 -8.98 38.56
CA VAL A 109 32.42 -8.84 40.02
C VAL A 109 33.08 -10.08 40.61
N SER A 110 32.74 -11.27 40.13
CA SER A 110 33.35 -12.52 40.63
C SER A 110 34.86 -12.58 40.32
N THR A 111 35.27 -12.08 39.17
CA THR A 111 36.67 -11.95 38.79
C THR A 111 37.39 -10.95 39.72
N ILE A 112 36.79 -9.81 40.04
CA ILE A 112 37.36 -8.84 40.97
C ILE A 112 37.51 -9.45 42.37
N ILE A 113 36.49 -10.14 42.86
CA ILE A 113 36.52 -10.84 44.16
C ILE A 113 37.60 -11.92 44.17
N MET A 114 37.77 -12.68 43.09
CA MET A 114 38.82 -13.72 42.95
C MET A 114 40.22 -13.10 43.05
N ILE A 115 40.44 -11.97 42.35
CA ILE A 115 41.71 -11.24 42.39
C ILE A 115 41.96 -10.70 43.82
N ALA A 116 40.97 -10.05 44.42
CA ALA A 116 41.07 -9.52 45.77
C ALA A 116 41.39 -10.65 46.80
N ARG A 117 40.80 -11.81 46.58
CA ARG A 117 41.13 -13.02 47.39
C ARG A 117 42.57 -13.47 47.16
N ALA A 118 43.06 -13.51 45.91
CA ALA A 118 44.43 -13.97 45.61
C ALA A 118 45.51 -13.07 46.26
N ILE A 119 45.24 -11.77 46.39
CA ILE A 119 46.15 -10.80 47.04
C ILE A 119 45.86 -10.64 48.54
N ASN A 120 45.09 -11.55 49.14
CA ASN A 120 44.74 -11.56 50.57
C ASN A 120 43.95 -10.35 51.09
N LEU A 121 43.34 -9.55 50.21
CA LEU A 121 42.56 -8.36 50.60
C LEU A 121 41.25 -8.70 51.32
N LEU A 122 40.72 -9.90 51.18
CA LEU A 122 39.46 -10.40 51.77
C LEU A 122 39.67 -11.35 52.96
N ALA A 123 40.78 -11.20 53.65
CA ALA A 123 41.04 -11.95 54.91
C ALA A 123 40.38 -11.22 56.11
N ILE A 124 39.53 -11.93 56.87
CA ILE A 124 38.92 -11.41 58.10
C ILE A 124 39.45 -12.28 59.24
N GLY A 125 40.27 -11.69 60.11
CA GLY A 125 41.02 -12.43 61.15
C GLY A 125 42.03 -13.39 60.52
N LYS A 126 42.06 -14.68 60.98
CA LYS A 126 42.90 -15.74 60.43
C LYS A 126 42.27 -16.50 59.26
N HIS A 127 40.99 -16.19 58.89
CA HIS A 127 40.22 -16.94 57.94
C HIS A 127 40.09 -16.19 56.60
N GLN A 128 40.56 -16.86 55.54
CA GLN A 128 40.38 -16.36 54.19
C GLN A 128 39.06 -16.84 53.58
N LEU A 129 38.42 -16.05 52.70
CA LEU A 129 37.23 -16.46 51.98
C LEU A 129 37.50 -17.71 51.13
N SER A 130 36.66 -18.75 51.26
CA SER A 130 36.79 -19.98 50.51
C SER A 130 36.57 -19.77 49.01
N TYR A 131 37.40 -20.37 48.15
CA TYR A 131 37.22 -20.38 46.70
C TYR A 131 35.85 -20.97 46.27
N SER A 132 35.36 -21.99 47.04
CA SER A 132 34.03 -22.57 46.76
C SER A 132 32.93 -21.56 46.84
N ILE A 133 32.96 -20.63 47.80
CA ILE A 133 31.96 -19.56 47.95
C ILE A 133 32.05 -18.63 46.77
N ILE A 134 33.28 -18.24 46.33
CA ILE A 134 33.49 -17.33 45.20
C ILE A 134 32.98 -17.94 43.87
N LEU A 135 32.94 -19.26 43.74
CA LEU A 135 32.45 -19.97 42.55
C LEU A 135 30.94 -20.24 42.60
N ILE A 136 30.40 -20.56 43.77
CA ILE A 136 28.98 -20.90 43.95
C ILE A 136 28.09 -19.64 43.92
N GLU A 137 28.51 -18.56 44.60
CA GLU A 137 27.72 -17.34 44.76
C GLU A 137 27.30 -16.74 43.42
N PRO A 138 28.21 -16.55 42.42
CA PRO A 138 27.78 -15.95 41.14
C PRO A 138 26.77 -16.80 40.38
N VAL A 139 26.87 -18.11 40.46
CA VAL A 139 25.90 -19.00 39.80
C VAL A 139 24.53 -18.85 40.43
N LEU A 140 24.46 -18.84 41.76
CA LEU A 140 23.21 -18.64 42.49
C LEU A 140 22.64 -17.21 42.26
N THR A 141 23.49 -16.17 42.31
CA THR A 141 23.07 -14.78 42.03
C THR A 141 22.51 -14.66 40.64
N PHE A 142 23.21 -15.17 39.62
CA PHE A 142 22.74 -15.18 38.24
C PHE A 142 21.38 -15.87 38.09
N MET A 143 21.26 -17.10 38.62
CA MET A 143 20.01 -17.86 38.55
C MET A 143 18.85 -17.14 39.25
N LEU A 144 19.06 -16.61 40.46
CA LEU A 144 18.00 -15.95 41.22
C LEU A 144 17.56 -14.65 40.56
N VAL A 145 18.51 -13.81 40.08
CA VAL A 145 18.24 -12.54 39.45
C VAL A 145 17.51 -12.74 38.12
N VAL A 146 17.95 -13.69 37.27
CA VAL A 146 17.27 -14.00 36.00
C VAL A 146 15.89 -14.58 36.27
N SER A 147 15.76 -15.54 37.22
CA SER A 147 14.46 -16.13 37.54
C SER A 147 13.44 -15.10 38.03
N ALA A 148 13.86 -14.16 38.87
CA ALA A 148 12.98 -13.08 39.34
C ALA A 148 12.46 -12.19 38.18
N ARG A 149 13.32 -11.89 37.19
CA ARG A 149 12.92 -11.10 36.00
C ARG A 149 11.99 -11.89 35.10
N VAL A 150 12.30 -13.15 34.80
CA VAL A 150 11.45 -14.04 34.01
C VAL A 150 10.08 -14.22 34.66
N MET A 151 10.04 -14.46 35.98
CA MET A 151 8.79 -14.63 36.74
C MET A 151 7.94 -13.35 36.67
N ARG A 152 8.54 -12.16 36.79
CA ARG A 152 7.85 -10.88 36.67
C ARG A 152 7.28 -10.67 35.28
N ARG A 153 8.02 -11.03 34.24
CA ARG A 153 7.53 -11.02 32.86
C ARG A 153 6.34 -11.94 32.66
N MET A 154 6.46 -13.21 33.12
CA MET A 154 5.37 -14.19 33.05
C MET A 154 4.11 -13.70 33.79
N GLN A 155 4.29 -13.12 34.98
CA GLN A 155 3.17 -12.56 35.76
C GLN A 155 2.50 -11.38 35.06
N THR A 156 3.28 -10.53 34.39
CA THR A 156 2.75 -9.41 33.62
C THR A 156 1.97 -9.91 32.39
N GLU A 157 2.51 -10.89 31.66
CA GLU A 157 1.84 -11.53 30.53
C GLU A 157 0.56 -12.27 30.96
N TYR A 158 0.60 -12.98 32.11
CA TYR A 158 -0.55 -13.66 32.68
C TYR A 158 -1.66 -12.69 33.11
N ASN A 159 -1.30 -11.59 33.79
CA ASN A 159 -2.27 -10.58 34.24
C ASN A 159 -2.89 -9.82 33.07
N GLN A 160 -2.14 -9.54 32.01
CA GLN A 160 -2.69 -8.97 30.78
C GLN A 160 -3.75 -9.89 30.15
N ARG A 161 -3.52 -11.20 30.15
CA ARG A 161 -4.51 -12.17 29.66
C ARG A 161 -5.76 -12.25 30.55
N ARG A 162 -5.68 -11.93 31.83
CA ARG A 162 -6.77 -12.08 32.80
C ARG A 162 -7.67 -10.83 32.95
N HIS A 163 -7.17 -9.63 32.66
CA HIS A 163 -7.90 -8.37 32.81
C HIS A 163 -8.80 -8.00 31.63
N TRP A 164 -8.68 -8.69 30.50
CA TRP A 164 -9.60 -8.52 29.40
C TRP A 164 -10.78 -9.48 29.61
N ARG A 165 -11.91 -8.96 30.09
CA ARG A 165 -13.22 -9.60 29.91
C ARG A 165 -13.32 -9.88 28.41
N GLN A 166 -13.32 -11.17 28.01
CA GLN A 166 -13.20 -11.59 26.63
C GLN A 166 -14.39 -11.05 25.83
N PRO A 167 -14.19 -10.16 24.84
CA PRO A 167 -15.10 -10.11 23.71
C PRO A 167 -15.04 -11.49 23.04
N VAL A 168 -16.13 -11.94 22.47
CA VAL A 168 -16.18 -13.17 21.66
C VAL A 168 -15.05 -13.06 20.64
N ARG A 169 -13.99 -13.88 20.78
CA ARG A 169 -12.83 -13.82 19.89
C ARG A 169 -13.17 -14.58 18.61
N LYS A 170 -12.99 -13.93 17.46
CA LYS A 170 -13.06 -14.58 16.16
C LYS A 170 -11.94 -15.61 16.04
N ARG A 171 -12.27 -16.82 15.68
CA ARG A 171 -11.30 -17.90 15.43
C ARG A 171 -10.81 -17.80 14.00
N ALA A 172 -9.53 -17.51 13.82
CA ALA A 172 -8.93 -17.31 12.50
C ALA A 172 -8.08 -18.51 12.07
N LEU A 173 -8.30 -18.98 10.84
CA LEU A 173 -7.42 -19.91 10.13
C LEU A 173 -6.55 -19.10 9.15
N VAL A 174 -5.24 -19.27 9.21
CA VAL A 174 -4.31 -18.55 8.35
C VAL A 174 -3.90 -19.44 7.18
N VAL A 175 -4.09 -18.95 5.96
CA VAL A 175 -3.61 -19.59 4.73
C VAL A 175 -2.22 -19.06 4.40
N GLY A 176 -1.24 -19.95 4.37
CA GLY A 176 0.17 -19.64 4.23
C GLY A 176 0.92 -19.64 5.58
N ALA A 177 1.79 -20.62 5.76
CA ALA A 177 2.64 -20.81 6.94
C ALA A 177 4.10 -20.35 6.68
N GLY A 178 4.28 -19.40 5.76
CA GLY A 178 5.54 -18.71 5.48
C GLY A 178 5.74 -17.49 6.39
N ASP A 179 6.72 -16.63 6.06
CA ASP A 179 7.07 -15.45 6.86
C ASP A 179 5.89 -14.51 7.08
N ALA A 180 5.11 -14.24 6.03
CA ALA A 180 3.93 -13.38 6.11
C ALA A 180 2.86 -13.93 7.07
N GLY A 181 2.53 -15.22 6.97
CA GLY A 181 1.57 -15.86 7.87
C GLY A 181 2.05 -15.92 9.31
N GLN A 182 3.33 -16.18 9.54
CA GLN A 182 3.93 -16.16 10.88
C GLN A 182 3.90 -14.76 11.49
N MET A 183 4.18 -13.71 10.70
CA MET A 183 4.11 -12.31 11.17
C MET A 183 2.67 -11.93 11.56
N VAL A 184 1.68 -12.26 10.70
CA VAL A 184 0.25 -12.03 10.99
C VAL A 184 -0.16 -12.75 12.28
N ALA A 185 0.18 -14.03 12.44
CA ALA A 185 -0.18 -14.80 13.63
C ALA A 185 0.50 -14.26 14.90
N ARG A 186 1.76 -13.83 14.81
CA ARG A 186 2.48 -13.22 15.93
C ARG A 186 1.83 -11.89 16.33
N GLU A 187 1.52 -11.03 15.38
CA GLU A 187 0.92 -9.73 15.67
C GLU A 187 -0.49 -9.89 16.26
N LEU A 188 -1.34 -10.77 15.72
CA LEU A 188 -2.67 -11.08 16.28
C LEU A 188 -2.56 -11.63 17.70
N SER A 189 -1.56 -12.46 18.01
CA SER A 189 -1.35 -12.97 19.36
C SER A 189 -0.90 -11.91 20.37
N HIS A 190 -0.23 -10.85 19.90
CA HIS A 190 0.19 -9.72 20.73
C HIS A 190 -0.87 -8.63 20.84
N ARG A 191 -1.67 -8.43 19.80
CA ARG A 191 -2.74 -7.42 19.69
C ARG A 191 -4.10 -8.01 20.13
N LEU A 192 -4.24 -8.26 21.43
CA LEU A 192 -5.47 -8.82 22.00
C LEU A 192 -6.71 -7.92 21.81
N ASP A 193 -6.49 -6.63 21.56
CA ASP A 193 -7.50 -5.62 21.23
C ASP A 193 -8.25 -5.90 19.92
N LEU A 194 -7.65 -6.65 18.99
CA LEU A 194 -8.27 -7.02 17.72
C LEU A 194 -9.30 -8.15 17.84
N GLY A 195 -9.41 -8.80 18.99
CA GLY A 195 -10.41 -9.83 19.23
C GLY A 195 -10.33 -11.05 18.31
N THR A 196 -9.16 -11.35 17.72
CA THR A 196 -8.94 -12.47 16.80
C THR A 196 -7.90 -13.43 17.37
N ASP A 197 -8.18 -14.74 17.33
CA ASP A 197 -7.29 -15.80 17.79
C ASP A 197 -6.96 -16.76 16.65
N VAL A 198 -5.67 -16.98 16.38
CA VAL A 198 -5.22 -17.89 15.32
C VAL A 198 -5.27 -19.32 15.82
N VAL A 199 -6.22 -20.10 15.28
CA VAL A 199 -6.46 -21.49 15.68
C VAL A 199 -5.64 -22.49 14.87
N GLY A 200 -5.15 -22.11 13.68
CA GLY A 200 -4.35 -22.99 12.84
C GLY A 200 -3.86 -22.32 11.56
N PHE A 201 -3.06 -23.09 10.82
CA PHE A 201 -2.58 -22.76 9.49
C PHE A 201 -2.94 -23.86 8.49
N VAL A 202 -3.03 -23.48 7.22
CA VAL A 202 -2.98 -24.37 6.05
C VAL A 202 -1.90 -23.88 5.10
N ASP A 203 -1.13 -24.80 4.52
CA ASP A 203 -0.04 -24.48 3.58
C ASP A 203 0.16 -25.63 2.61
N ASP A 204 0.34 -25.36 1.32
CA ASP A 204 0.51 -26.41 0.30
C ASP A 204 1.90 -27.04 0.32
N ASP A 205 2.85 -26.51 1.09
CA ASP A 205 4.14 -27.13 1.35
C ASP A 205 3.99 -28.29 2.35
N GLN A 206 4.05 -29.51 1.85
CA GLN A 206 3.92 -30.73 2.64
C GLN A 206 4.92 -30.84 3.79
N LEU A 207 6.10 -30.20 3.68
CA LEU A 207 7.12 -30.21 4.74
C LEU A 207 6.70 -29.43 5.98
N LYS A 208 5.69 -28.59 5.89
CA LYS A 208 5.18 -27.78 7.00
C LYS A 208 4.01 -28.44 7.71
N ILE A 209 3.31 -29.37 7.08
CA ILE A 209 2.13 -30.04 7.65
C ILE A 209 2.52 -30.77 8.94
N GLY A 210 1.68 -30.63 9.97
CA GLY A 210 1.91 -31.19 11.31
C GLY A 210 2.87 -30.39 12.20
N LYS A 211 3.59 -29.38 11.66
CA LYS A 211 4.47 -28.53 12.45
C LYS A 211 3.69 -27.44 13.18
N ARG A 212 4.26 -26.94 14.29
CA ARG A 212 3.70 -25.84 15.07
C ARG A 212 4.44 -24.55 14.79
N ILE A 213 3.66 -23.47 14.59
CA ILE A 213 4.14 -22.12 14.43
C ILE A 213 3.53 -21.29 15.56
N GLY A 214 4.36 -20.90 16.53
CA GLY A 214 3.86 -20.30 17.78
C GLY A 214 2.92 -21.25 18.52
N ASN A 215 1.68 -20.83 18.72
CA ASN A 215 0.66 -21.63 19.42
C ASN A 215 -0.25 -22.42 18.48
N ALA A 216 -0.14 -22.26 17.16
CA ALA A 216 -1.03 -22.87 16.17
C ALA A 216 -0.29 -23.95 15.35
N THR A 217 -1.04 -24.95 14.88
CA THR A 217 -0.52 -26.08 14.07
C THR A 217 -0.86 -25.87 12.59
N VAL A 218 0.02 -26.30 11.69
CA VAL A 218 -0.27 -26.41 10.26
C VAL A 218 -1.01 -27.73 10.03
N TYR A 219 -2.31 -27.65 9.71
CA TYR A 219 -3.17 -28.84 9.70
C TYR A 219 -3.14 -29.58 8.37
N SER A 220 -3.20 -28.88 7.25
CA SER A 220 -3.33 -29.49 5.93
C SER A 220 -2.89 -28.57 4.80
N THR A 221 -3.08 -29.04 3.58
CA THR A 221 -3.03 -28.21 2.36
C THR A 221 -4.32 -27.39 2.22
N THR A 222 -4.27 -26.37 1.35
CA THR A 222 -5.44 -25.54 1.02
C THR A 222 -6.60 -26.35 0.39
N LYS A 223 -6.31 -27.53 -0.19
CA LYS A 223 -7.34 -28.42 -0.76
C LYS A 223 -8.30 -28.99 0.27
N ASP A 224 -7.79 -29.30 1.45
CA ASP A 224 -8.57 -29.90 2.54
C ASP A 224 -9.03 -28.86 3.56
N MET A 225 -8.91 -27.56 3.25
CA MET A 225 -9.18 -26.45 4.16
C MET A 225 -10.61 -26.46 4.70
N LEU A 226 -11.62 -26.79 3.88
CA LEU A 226 -13.02 -26.80 4.26
C LEU A 226 -13.24 -27.66 5.52
N LYS A 227 -12.67 -28.87 5.57
CA LYS A 227 -12.77 -29.76 6.71
C LYS A 227 -12.27 -29.11 8.01
N TYR A 228 -11.19 -28.35 7.94
CA TYR A 228 -10.62 -27.69 9.12
C TYR A 228 -11.32 -26.40 9.49
N VAL A 229 -11.93 -25.71 8.53
CA VAL A 229 -12.83 -24.58 8.81
C VAL A 229 -13.99 -25.04 9.69
N GLU A 230 -14.63 -26.15 9.36
CA GLU A 230 -15.72 -26.74 10.13
C GLU A 230 -15.24 -27.32 11.47
N THR A 231 -14.20 -28.16 11.45
CA THR A 231 -13.71 -28.88 12.65
C THR A 231 -13.17 -27.93 13.72
N LEU A 232 -12.53 -26.84 13.31
CA LEU A 232 -11.96 -25.86 14.22
C LEU A 232 -12.91 -24.69 14.53
N PHE A 233 -14.16 -24.73 14.06
CA PHE A 233 -15.14 -23.65 14.23
C PHE A 233 -14.53 -22.28 13.87
N VAL A 234 -14.05 -22.16 12.64
CA VAL A 234 -13.37 -20.96 12.14
C VAL A 234 -14.41 -19.91 11.79
N ASP A 235 -14.27 -18.70 12.34
CA ASP A 235 -15.13 -17.55 12.02
C ASP A 235 -14.56 -16.72 10.86
N GLN A 236 -13.23 -16.80 10.65
CA GLN A 236 -12.52 -15.98 9.68
C GLN A 236 -11.31 -16.72 9.08
N VAL A 237 -11.14 -16.60 7.77
CA VAL A 237 -9.92 -17.05 7.07
C VAL A 237 -9.07 -15.84 6.69
N ILE A 238 -7.77 -15.91 6.96
CA ILE A 238 -6.81 -14.87 6.63
C ILE A 238 -5.84 -15.41 5.58
N ILE A 239 -5.91 -14.88 4.36
CA ILE A 239 -5.02 -15.24 3.27
C ILE A 239 -3.72 -14.44 3.42
N ALA A 240 -2.64 -15.11 3.83
CA ALA A 240 -1.33 -14.53 4.08
C ALA A 240 -0.25 -15.11 3.12
N ILE A 241 -0.59 -15.16 1.83
CA ILE A 241 0.28 -15.63 0.73
C ILE A 241 0.40 -14.53 -0.34
N PRO A 242 1.13 -13.42 -0.07
CA PRO A 242 1.15 -12.24 -0.93
C PRO A 242 1.76 -12.49 -2.33
N SER A 243 2.41 -13.62 -2.53
CA SER A 243 2.97 -14.06 -3.84
C SER A 243 2.11 -15.10 -4.57
N ALA A 244 0.93 -15.45 -4.04
CA ALA A 244 0.07 -16.45 -4.65
C ALA A 244 -0.50 -15.98 -5.99
N PRO A 245 -0.62 -16.88 -7.00
CA PRO A 245 -1.29 -16.55 -8.24
C PRO A 245 -2.79 -16.33 -8.02
N PRO A 246 -3.46 -15.51 -8.85
CA PRO A 246 -4.89 -15.18 -8.71
C PRO A 246 -5.81 -16.40 -8.71
N SER A 247 -5.48 -17.41 -9.50
CA SER A 247 -6.23 -18.66 -9.54
C SER A 247 -6.31 -19.34 -8.17
N GLU A 248 -5.23 -19.26 -7.41
CA GLU A 248 -5.15 -19.82 -6.08
C GLU A 248 -6.00 -19.00 -5.08
N ILE A 249 -5.89 -17.68 -5.15
CA ILE A 249 -6.71 -16.79 -4.30
C ILE A 249 -8.20 -17.00 -4.59
N ARG A 250 -8.60 -17.10 -5.87
CA ARG A 250 -9.99 -17.43 -6.26
C ARG A 250 -10.45 -18.74 -5.65
N ARG A 251 -9.65 -19.78 -5.75
CA ARG A 251 -9.98 -21.10 -5.21
C ARG A 251 -10.16 -21.06 -3.69
N ILE A 252 -9.28 -20.36 -2.98
CA ILE A 252 -9.39 -20.20 -1.52
C ILE A 252 -10.65 -19.41 -1.14
N VAL A 253 -10.93 -18.33 -1.85
CA VAL A 253 -12.13 -17.50 -1.62
C VAL A 253 -13.40 -18.32 -1.87
N GLU A 254 -13.43 -19.20 -2.88
CA GLU A 254 -14.57 -20.09 -3.14
C GLU A 254 -14.80 -21.06 -1.99
N VAL A 255 -13.77 -21.70 -1.47
CA VAL A 255 -13.86 -22.58 -0.29
C VAL A 255 -14.34 -21.82 0.95
N CYS A 256 -13.87 -20.61 1.16
CA CYS A 256 -14.33 -19.77 2.28
C CYS A 256 -15.81 -19.39 2.14
N ARG A 257 -16.27 -19.15 0.92
CA ARG A 257 -17.69 -18.87 0.63
C ARG A 257 -18.57 -20.09 0.88
N GLU A 258 -18.15 -21.29 0.43
CA GLU A 258 -18.86 -22.54 0.69
C GLU A 258 -19.01 -22.80 2.19
N ALA A 259 -18.00 -22.41 2.97
CA ALA A 259 -18.01 -22.52 4.41
C ALA A 259 -18.69 -21.34 5.14
N GLU A 260 -19.20 -20.34 4.41
CA GLU A 260 -19.82 -19.12 4.95
C GLU A 260 -18.96 -18.36 5.97
N VAL A 261 -17.61 -18.34 5.79
CA VAL A 261 -16.66 -17.68 6.69
C VAL A 261 -16.14 -16.36 6.12
N GLU A 262 -15.92 -15.40 7.01
CA GLU A 262 -15.31 -14.10 6.64
C GLU A 262 -13.91 -14.32 6.07
N THR A 263 -13.62 -13.73 4.91
CA THR A 263 -12.30 -13.85 4.27
C THR A 263 -11.59 -12.51 4.25
N ARG A 264 -10.37 -12.48 4.80
CA ARG A 264 -9.45 -11.35 4.73
C ARG A 264 -8.18 -11.72 4.01
N ILE A 265 -7.57 -10.77 3.36
CA ILE A 265 -6.29 -10.94 2.67
C ILE A 265 -5.26 -9.95 3.18
N LEU A 266 -4.03 -10.41 3.29
CA LEU A 266 -2.86 -9.55 3.39
C LEU A 266 -2.51 -9.06 1.98
N PRO A 267 -2.49 -7.75 1.72
CA PRO A 267 -2.12 -7.21 0.42
C PRO A 267 -0.73 -7.68 -0.04
N GLY A 268 -0.48 -7.63 -1.34
CA GLY A 268 0.84 -7.97 -1.90
C GLY A 268 1.96 -7.12 -1.30
N LEU A 269 3.17 -7.66 -1.25
CA LEU A 269 4.36 -6.99 -0.66
C LEU A 269 4.61 -5.56 -1.18
N PHE A 270 4.12 -5.24 -2.35
CA PHE A 270 4.29 -3.93 -3.01
C PHE A 270 3.23 -2.88 -2.64
N GLU A 271 2.11 -3.28 -2.06
CA GLU A 271 1.15 -2.35 -1.46
C GLU A 271 1.61 -1.89 -0.07
N LEU A 272 2.67 -2.51 0.45
CA LEU A 272 3.27 -2.22 1.75
C LEU A 272 4.30 -1.10 1.60
N ILE A 273 3.90 0.13 1.91
CA ILE A 273 4.71 1.36 1.72
C ILE A 273 6.09 1.30 2.38
N ASP A 274 6.27 0.49 3.43
CA ASP A 274 7.53 0.35 4.19
C ASP A 274 8.08 -1.08 4.22
N GLY A 275 7.56 -2.02 3.43
CA GLY A 275 7.99 -3.42 3.45
C GLY A 275 7.71 -4.14 4.80
N ARG A 276 6.96 -3.52 5.72
CA ARG A 276 6.57 -4.10 7.00
C ARG A 276 5.14 -4.58 6.94
N VAL A 277 4.94 -5.87 7.19
CA VAL A 277 3.61 -6.46 7.32
C VAL A 277 3.00 -6.02 8.65
N SER A 278 1.78 -5.46 8.61
CA SER A 278 0.99 -5.14 9.80
C SER A 278 -0.44 -5.67 9.66
N VAL A 279 -1.00 -6.17 10.75
CA VAL A 279 -2.40 -6.64 10.80
C VAL A 279 -3.40 -5.52 10.47
N ASN A 280 -3.05 -4.26 10.65
CA ASN A 280 -3.87 -3.13 10.24
C ASN A 280 -4.08 -3.06 8.71
N GLN A 281 -3.30 -3.81 7.92
CA GLN A 281 -3.40 -3.91 6.47
C GLN A 281 -4.30 -5.05 6.01
N LEU A 282 -4.78 -5.90 6.92
CA LEU A 282 -5.77 -6.93 6.60
C LEU A 282 -7.06 -6.28 6.13
N ARG A 283 -7.45 -6.58 4.89
CA ARG A 283 -8.68 -6.09 4.28
C ARG A 283 -9.50 -7.23 3.69
N THR A 284 -10.75 -6.98 3.41
CA THR A 284 -11.56 -7.92 2.63
C THR A 284 -10.95 -8.12 1.25
N VAL A 285 -11.10 -9.33 0.69
CA VAL A 285 -10.65 -9.63 -0.67
C VAL A 285 -11.39 -8.75 -1.67
N SER A 286 -10.68 -8.20 -2.62
CA SER A 286 -11.22 -7.33 -3.67
C SER A 286 -10.96 -7.90 -5.06
N LEU A 287 -11.65 -7.37 -6.08
CA LEU A 287 -11.40 -7.73 -7.48
C LEU A 287 -9.94 -7.51 -7.91
N GLN A 288 -9.23 -6.56 -7.29
CA GLN A 288 -7.83 -6.28 -7.57
C GLN A 288 -6.95 -7.50 -7.26
N ASP A 289 -7.22 -8.20 -6.16
CA ASP A 289 -6.49 -9.39 -5.74
C ASP A 289 -6.69 -10.57 -6.71
N LEU A 290 -7.82 -10.58 -7.41
CA LEU A 290 -8.16 -11.63 -8.39
C LEU A 290 -7.59 -11.37 -9.78
N LEU A 291 -7.12 -10.17 -10.10
CA LEU A 291 -6.49 -9.86 -11.39
C LEU A 291 -5.04 -10.31 -11.48
N GLY A 292 -4.34 -10.43 -10.35
CA GLY A 292 -2.98 -10.95 -10.26
C GLY A 292 -1.95 -10.17 -11.06
N ARG A 293 -2.02 -8.88 -10.98
CA ARG A 293 -1.02 -8.00 -11.61
C ARG A 293 0.27 -7.99 -10.81
N GLU A 294 1.39 -8.15 -11.51
CA GLU A 294 2.71 -8.05 -10.88
C GLU A 294 3.08 -6.60 -10.60
N PRO A 295 3.80 -6.34 -9.49
CA PRO A 295 4.30 -5.02 -9.15
C PRO A 295 5.17 -4.42 -10.25
N ILE A 296 5.13 -3.10 -10.35
CA ILE A 296 5.99 -2.34 -11.26
C ILE A 296 7.20 -1.83 -10.48
N GLN A 297 8.38 -2.04 -11.04
CA GLN A 297 9.59 -1.38 -10.58
C GLN A 297 9.79 -0.10 -11.40
N LEU A 298 9.62 1.06 -10.75
CA LEU A 298 9.84 2.36 -11.36
C LEU A 298 11.33 2.75 -11.33
N ASP A 299 11.79 3.35 -12.40
CA ASP A 299 13.05 4.10 -12.40
C ASP A 299 12.81 5.50 -11.81
N THR A 300 12.79 5.55 -10.49
CA THR A 300 12.51 6.77 -9.72
C THR A 300 13.52 7.88 -10.01
N ALA A 301 14.76 7.55 -10.35
CA ALA A 301 15.78 8.52 -10.68
C ALA A 301 15.46 9.23 -12.02
N SER A 302 15.12 8.48 -13.06
CA SER A 302 14.71 9.07 -14.35
C SER A 302 13.44 9.91 -14.22
N ILE A 303 12.46 9.48 -13.41
CA ILE A 303 11.24 10.22 -13.16
C ILE A 303 11.53 11.51 -12.40
N ALA A 304 12.31 11.45 -11.32
CA ALA A 304 12.69 12.62 -10.54
C ALA A 304 13.46 13.67 -11.38
N HIS A 305 14.25 13.22 -12.35
CA HIS A 305 14.99 14.12 -13.24
C HIS A 305 14.07 15.00 -14.10
N TYR A 306 12.94 14.49 -14.61
CA TYR A 306 12.08 15.27 -15.51
C TYR A 306 10.87 15.91 -14.82
N ILE A 307 10.52 15.49 -13.59
CA ILE A 307 9.41 16.06 -12.79
C ILE A 307 9.90 16.91 -11.62
N GLY A 308 10.96 16.49 -10.95
CA GLY A 308 11.48 17.16 -9.76
C GLY A 308 11.82 18.63 -10.02
N GLY A 309 11.30 19.54 -9.19
CA GLY A 309 11.51 20.98 -9.34
C GLY A 309 10.84 21.62 -10.57
N LYS A 310 10.04 20.87 -11.35
CA LYS A 310 9.33 21.38 -12.55
C LYS A 310 7.92 21.86 -12.23
N ARG A 311 7.39 22.73 -13.08
CA ARG A 311 5.98 23.11 -13.09
C ARG A 311 5.21 22.12 -13.97
N VAL A 312 4.32 21.35 -13.35
CA VAL A 312 3.60 20.23 -13.99
C VAL A 312 2.12 20.61 -14.16
N LEU A 313 1.64 20.64 -15.38
CA LEU A 313 0.22 20.82 -15.71
C LEU A 313 -0.44 19.46 -15.91
N ILE A 314 -1.52 19.19 -15.18
CA ILE A 314 -2.32 17.97 -15.32
C ILE A 314 -3.72 18.39 -15.75
N THR A 315 -4.08 18.09 -16.99
CA THR A 315 -5.44 18.33 -17.47
C THR A 315 -6.34 17.14 -17.17
N GLY A 316 -7.62 17.39 -16.90
CA GLY A 316 -8.49 16.32 -16.41
C GLY A 316 -8.11 15.85 -15.01
N ALA A 317 -7.47 16.71 -14.19
CA ALA A 317 -6.96 16.39 -12.86
C ALA A 317 -8.02 15.85 -11.89
N GLY A 318 -9.30 16.17 -12.09
CA GLY A 318 -10.41 15.59 -11.30
C GLY A 318 -10.91 14.23 -11.80
N GLY A 319 -10.39 13.71 -12.92
CA GLY A 319 -10.74 12.37 -13.45
C GLY A 319 -10.01 11.23 -12.74
N SER A 320 -10.34 9.96 -13.04
CA SER A 320 -9.71 8.80 -12.39
C SER A 320 -8.20 8.73 -12.63
N ILE A 321 -7.74 8.90 -13.87
CA ILE A 321 -6.31 8.92 -14.21
C ILE A 321 -5.65 10.22 -13.74
N GLY A 322 -6.28 11.38 -14.00
CA GLY A 322 -5.73 12.68 -13.64
C GLY A 322 -5.54 12.87 -12.14
N SER A 323 -6.48 12.42 -11.31
CA SER A 323 -6.35 12.50 -9.86
C SER A 323 -5.24 11.59 -9.33
N GLU A 324 -5.07 10.42 -9.90
CA GLU A 324 -3.99 9.52 -9.52
C GLU A 324 -2.62 10.02 -9.99
N LEU A 325 -2.54 10.64 -11.19
CA LEU A 325 -1.34 11.38 -11.62
C LEU A 325 -0.96 12.44 -10.59
N CYS A 326 -1.92 13.24 -10.12
CA CYS A 326 -1.68 14.23 -9.07
C CYS A 326 -1.12 13.61 -7.81
N ARG A 327 -1.69 12.48 -7.35
CA ARG A 327 -1.24 11.76 -6.14
C ARG A 327 0.20 11.28 -6.24
N GLN A 328 0.56 10.69 -7.37
CA GLN A 328 1.88 10.09 -7.54
C GLN A 328 2.96 11.12 -7.86
N ILE A 329 2.64 12.13 -8.68
CA ILE A 329 3.58 13.21 -9.04
C ILE A 329 3.99 14.01 -7.80
N THR A 330 3.10 14.18 -6.80
CA THR A 330 3.43 14.85 -5.53
C THR A 330 4.69 14.24 -4.87
N GLY A 331 4.86 12.91 -4.92
CA GLY A 331 6.02 12.23 -4.34
C GLY A 331 7.36 12.54 -5.01
N PHE A 332 7.35 13.13 -6.23
CA PHE A 332 8.54 13.54 -6.97
C PHE A 332 8.90 15.03 -6.77
N GLN A 333 8.23 15.72 -5.86
CA GLN A 333 8.50 17.10 -5.43
C GLN A 333 8.59 18.11 -6.61
N PRO A 334 7.53 18.24 -7.43
CA PRO A 334 7.48 19.29 -8.45
C PRO A 334 7.48 20.67 -7.79
N ALA A 335 8.00 21.70 -8.49
CA ALA A 335 7.96 23.08 -8.01
C ALA A 335 6.53 23.64 -7.90
N GLU A 336 5.66 23.24 -8.84
CA GLU A 336 4.24 23.59 -8.84
C GLU A 336 3.45 22.52 -9.59
N MET A 337 2.29 22.15 -9.07
CA MET A 337 1.30 21.32 -9.77
C MET A 337 0.08 22.17 -10.12
N ILE A 338 -0.24 22.25 -11.41
CA ILE A 338 -1.40 22.97 -11.95
C ILE A 338 -2.49 21.94 -12.23
N LEU A 339 -3.52 21.95 -11.41
CA LEU A 339 -4.65 21.01 -11.46
C LEU A 339 -5.76 21.61 -12.33
N LEU A 340 -5.84 21.20 -13.60
CA LEU A 340 -6.79 21.76 -14.55
C LEU A 340 -7.93 20.80 -14.85
N GLY A 341 -9.16 21.31 -14.82
CA GLY A 341 -10.35 20.58 -15.25
C GLY A 341 -11.59 21.43 -15.33
N ARG A 342 -12.59 20.96 -16.08
CA ARG A 342 -13.86 21.67 -16.27
C ARG A 342 -14.79 21.59 -15.06
N GLY A 343 -14.76 20.45 -14.36
CA GLY A 343 -15.66 20.20 -13.24
C GLY A 343 -15.10 20.75 -11.92
N GLU A 344 -15.71 21.83 -11.40
CA GLU A 344 -15.32 22.48 -10.15
C GLU A 344 -15.22 21.49 -8.99
N ASN A 345 -16.28 20.71 -8.71
CA ASN A 345 -16.33 19.78 -7.58
C ASN A 345 -15.22 18.71 -7.66
N SER A 346 -14.90 18.23 -8.85
CA SER A 346 -13.86 17.22 -9.02
C SER A 346 -12.45 17.78 -8.80
N ILE A 347 -12.21 19.03 -9.18
CA ILE A 347 -10.95 19.73 -8.89
C ILE A 347 -10.85 20.07 -7.40
N PHE A 348 -11.94 20.55 -6.80
CA PHE A 348 -11.98 20.81 -5.36
C PHE A 348 -11.64 19.55 -4.55
N THR A 349 -12.25 18.41 -4.89
CA THR A 349 -12.02 17.14 -4.19
C THR A 349 -10.54 16.75 -4.19
N ILE A 350 -9.89 16.74 -5.35
CA ILE A 350 -8.46 16.36 -5.42
C ILE A 350 -7.56 17.41 -4.76
N LEU A 351 -7.88 18.69 -4.87
CA LEU A 351 -7.14 19.77 -4.21
C LEU A 351 -7.13 19.59 -2.69
N GLU A 352 -8.31 19.36 -2.08
CA GLU A 352 -8.43 19.16 -0.64
C GLU A 352 -7.77 17.86 -0.16
N GLU A 353 -7.76 16.81 -0.98
CA GLU A 353 -7.03 15.58 -0.69
C GLU A 353 -5.52 15.84 -0.66
N LEU A 354 -4.97 16.54 -1.64
CA LEU A 354 -3.54 16.81 -1.75
C LEU A 354 -3.02 17.76 -0.66
N LYS A 355 -3.82 18.74 -0.24
CA LYS A 355 -3.47 19.63 0.89
C LYS A 355 -3.25 18.92 2.21
N ARG A 356 -3.87 17.75 2.40
CA ARG A 356 -3.73 16.93 3.63
C ARG A 356 -2.48 16.06 3.64
N ARG A 357 -1.74 16.01 2.53
CA ARG A 357 -0.51 15.22 2.44
C ARG A 357 0.65 15.92 3.14
N PRO A 358 1.58 15.17 3.74
CA PRO A 358 2.71 15.75 4.46
C PRO A 358 3.74 16.45 3.56
N GLU A 359 3.78 16.10 2.26
CA GLU A 359 4.71 16.71 1.30
C GLU A 359 4.19 18.08 0.84
N PRO A 360 4.89 19.18 1.17
CA PRO A 360 4.48 20.51 0.74
C PRO A 360 4.84 20.74 -0.73
N VAL A 361 3.83 20.66 -1.60
CA VAL A 361 3.94 21.04 -3.02
C VAL A 361 3.05 22.24 -3.27
N LYS A 362 3.53 23.22 -4.04
CA LYS A 362 2.69 24.33 -4.47
C LYS A 362 1.59 23.83 -5.41
N LEU A 363 0.33 23.99 -5.01
CA LEU A 363 -0.85 23.56 -5.77
C LEU A 363 -1.60 24.76 -6.32
N SER A 364 -1.83 24.76 -7.64
CA SER A 364 -2.65 25.74 -8.34
C SER A 364 -3.86 25.06 -8.98
N SER A 365 -5.05 25.36 -8.51
CA SER A 365 -6.30 24.83 -9.09
C SER A 365 -6.81 25.76 -10.19
N VAL A 366 -7.15 25.19 -11.36
CA VAL A 366 -7.60 25.93 -12.52
C VAL A 366 -8.88 25.31 -13.06
N ILE A 367 -9.97 26.05 -13.01
CA ILE A 367 -11.23 25.66 -13.66
C ILE A 367 -11.22 26.21 -15.08
N ALA A 368 -11.12 25.30 -16.05
CA ALA A 368 -11.05 25.64 -17.46
C ALA A 368 -11.41 24.46 -18.36
N ASP A 369 -11.86 24.77 -19.58
CA ASP A 369 -12.14 23.81 -20.63
C ASP A 369 -10.99 23.81 -21.65
N VAL A 370 -10.47 22.65 -21.99
CA VAL A 370 -9.36 22.50 -22.96
C VAL A 370 -9.72 22.94 -24.38
N ARG A 371 -11.01 23.05 -24.67
CA ARG A 371 -11.54 23.55 -25.96
C ARG A 371 -11.36 25.06 -26.13
N ASP A 372 -11.28 25.79 -25.03
CA ASP A 372 -11.10 27.26 -25.03
C ASP A 372 -9.62 27.61 -25.21
N TYR A 373 -9.21 27.84 -26.44
CA TYR A 373 -7.83 28.20 -26.79
C TYR A 373 -7.33 29.45 -26.05
N GLN A 374 -8.15 30.51 -25.98
CA GLN A 374 -7.74 31.76 -25.35
C GLN A 374 -7.48 31.60 -23.87
N ARG A 375 -8.35 30.85 -23.20
CA ARG A 375 -8.19 30.52 -21.78
C ARG A 375 -6.96 29.66 -21.56
N MET A 376 -6.73 28.63 -22.40
CA MET A 376 -5.54 27.77 -22.32
C MET A 376 -4.26 28.58 -22.55
N HIS A 377 -4.22 29.41 -23.56
CA HIS A 377 -3.08 30.28 -23.83
C HIS A 377 -2.74 31.20 -22.64
N HIS A 378 -3.76 31.82 -22.01
CA HIS A 378 -3.56 32.61 -20.79
C HIS A 378 -2.95 31.78 -19.66
N ILE A 379 -3.46 30.53 -19.42
CA ILE A 379 -2.97 29.61 -18.38
C ILE A 379 -1.51 29.23 -18.64
N PHE A 380 -1.19 28.86 -19.88
CA PHE A 380 0.20 28.50 -20.24
C PHE A 380 1.15 29.69 -20.07
N LYS A 381 0.76 30.90 -20.43
CA LYS A 381 1.58 32.11 -20.20
C LYS A 381 1.76 32.44 -18.73
N THR A 382 0.74 32.24 -17.91
CA THR A 382 0.76 32.55 -16.47
C THR A 382 1.60 31.55 -15.68
N HIS A 383 1.34 30.26 -15.89
CA HIS A 383 1.98 29.18 -15.11
C HIS A 383 3.26 28.65 -15.74
N LYS A 384 3.45 28.84 -17.04
CA LYS A 384 4.62 28.38 -17.82
C LYS A 384 4.97 26.92 -17.50
N PRO A 385 4.05 25.97 -17.75
CA PRO A 385 4.29 24.56 -17.44
C PRO A 385 5.50 24.02 -18.22
N GLN A 386 6.31 23.19 -17.59
CA GLN A 386 7.44 22.52 -18.22
C GLN A 386 7.11 21.07 -18.59
N VAL A 387 6.17 20.46 -17.87
CA VAL A 387 5.66 19.13 -18.15
C VAL A 387 4.14 19.18 -18.20
N VAL A 388 3.56 18.57 -19.21
CA VAL A 388 2.10 18.48 -19.41
C VAL A 388 1.66 17.02 -19.47
N PHE A 389 0.75 16.63 -18.60
CA PHE A 389 0.02 15.38 -18.69
C PHE A 389 -1.42 15.67 -19.13
N HIS A 390 -1.75 15.25 -20.35
CA HIS A 390 -3.08 15.51 -20.92
C HIS A 390 -3.99 14.29 -20.75
N ALA A 391 -4.78 14.28 -19.65
CA ALA A 391 -5.75 13.25 -19.33
C ALA A 391 -7.23 13.70 -19.48
N ALA A 392 -7.47 14.91 -19.98
CA ALA A 392 -8.81 15.41 -20.25
C ALA A 392 -9.34 14.83 -21.56
N ALA A 393 -10.31 13.89 -21.47
CA ALA A 393 -10.95 13.30 -22.64
C ALA A 393 -12.35 12.78 -22.29
N HIS A 394 -13.25 12.75 -23.28
CA HIS A 394 -14.48 11.96 -23.21
C HIS A 394 -14.18 10.51 -23.60
N LYS A 395 -14.54 9.55 -22.73
CA LYS A 395 -14.14 8.14 -22.88
C LYS A 395 -15.30 7.14 -23.09
N HIS A 396 -16.54 7.56 -22.84
CA HIS A 396 -17.69 6.65 -22.92
C HIS A 396 -18.15 6.47 -24.37
N VAL A 397 -17.91 5.27 -24.92
CA VAL A 397 -18.26 4.93 -26.31
C VAL A 397 -19.73 5.24 -26.61
N PRO A 398 -20.74 4.71 -25.86
CA PRO A 398 -22.13 4.95 -26.19
C PRO A 398 -22.54 6.44 -26.12
N LEU A 399 -21.94 7.20 -25.19
CA LEU A 399 -22.24 8.63 -25.08
C LEU A 399 -21.66 9.42 -26.27
N MET A 400 -20.48 9.02 -26.76
CA MET A 400 -19.85 9.71 -27.91
C MET A 400 -20.47 9.30 -29.23
N GLU A 401 -21.06 8.13 -29.35
CA GLU A 401 -21.88 7.79 -30.51
C GLU A 401 -23.14 8.68 -30.65
N GLY A 402 -23.75 9.04 -29.51
CA GLY A 402 -24.86 10.00 -29.50
C GLY A 402 -24.48 11.49 -29.43
N ASN A 403 -23.16 11.81 -29.28
CA ASN A 403 -22.67 13.18 -29.16
C ASN A 403 -21.37 13.34 -29.95
N VAL A 404 -21.47 13.14 -31.25
CA VAL A 404 -20.31 13.05 -32.17
C VAL A 404 -19.49 14.33 -32.17
N SER A 405 -20.17 15.50 -32.23
CA SER A 405 -19.52 16.81 -32.19
C SER A 405 -18.69 17.05 -30.95
N GLU A 406 -19.17 16.59 -29.77
CA GLU A 406 -18.45 16.71 -28.50
C GLU A 406 -17.18 15.86 -28.47
N ALA A 407 -17.18 14.69 -29.11
CA ALA A 407 -15.97 13.89 -29.25
C ALA A 407 -14.89 14.64 -30.05
N ILE A 408 -15.27 15.34 -31.13
CA ILE A 408 -14.35 16.12 -31.94
C ILE A 408 -13.84 17.34 -31.15
N LYS A 409 -14.76 18.15 -30.60
CA LYS A 409 -14.42 19.37 -29.87
C LYS A 409 -13.51 19.10 -28.68
N ASN A 410 -13.82 18.08 -27.88
CA ASN A 410 -13.05 17.80 -26.67
C ASN A 410 -11.78 16.98 -26.95
N ASN A 411 -11.89 15.85 -27.68
CA ASN A 411 -10.76 14.91 -27.78
C ASN A 411 -9.76 15.33 -28.86
N ILE A 412 -10.23 15.96 -29.97
CA ILE A 412 -9.35 16.39 -31.07
C ILE A 412 -8.94 17.84 -30.90
N ILE A 413 -9.91 18.80 -30.89
CA ILE A 413 -9.61 20.22 -30.85
C ILE A 413 -8.95 20.57 -29.51
N GLY A 414 -9.46 20.06 -28.38
CA GLY A 414 -8.85 20.25 -27.07
C GLY A 414 -7.40 19.73 -26.99
N THR A 415 -7.10 18.55 -27.55
CA THR A 415 -5.73 18.04 -27.65
C THR A 415 -4.87 18.89 -28.56
N SER A 416 -5.38 19.29 -29.72
CA SER A 416 -4.68 20.15 -30.67
C SER A 416 -4.30 21.51 -30.05
N ASN A 417 -5.23 22.16 -29.33
CA ASN A 417 -4.95 23.41 -28.61
C ASN A 417 -3.77 23.26 -27.63
N LEU A 418 -3.80 22.22 -26.81
CA LEU A 418 -2.75 22.01 -25.81
C LEU A 418 -1.40 21.61 -26.42
N ALA A 419 -1.42 20.82 -27.49
CA ALA A 419 -0.20 20.40 -28.17
C ALA A 419 0.47 21.59 -28.88
N HIS A 420 -0.29 22.43 -29.61
CA HIS A 420 0.23 23.65 -30.24
C HIS A 420 0.77 24.64 -29.20
N LEU A 421 0.04 24.88 -28.10
CA LEU A 421 0.52 25.74 -27.02
C LEU A 421 1.79 25.20 -26.34
N SER A 422 1.91 23.88 -26.23
CA SER A 422 3.11 23.25 -25.68
C SER A 422 4.32 23.45 -26.59
N ASP A 423 4.15 23.33 -27.88
CA ASP A 423 5.19 23.63 -28.88
C ASP A 423 5.57 25.12 -28.87
N GLN A 424 4.59 26.03 -29.01
CA GLN A 424 4.80 27.47 -29.06
C GLN A 424 5.47 28.05 -27.83
N LEU A 425 5.23 27.46 -26.63
CA LEU A 425 5.73 27.95 -25.35
C LEU A 425 6.84 27.05 -24.78
N GLU A 426 7.45 26.22 -25.64
CA GLU A 426 8.61 25.39 -25.37
C GLU A 426 8.48 24.55 -24.10
N VAL A 427 7.32 23.84 -23.95
CA VAL A 427 7.15 22.82 -22.91
C VAL A 427 8.18 21.72 -23.13
N GLU A 428 8.83 21.23 -22.07
CA GLU A 428 9.86 20.19 -22.19
C GLU A 428 9.26 18.84 -22.58
N ASN A 429 8.18 18.41 -21.88
CA ASN A 429 7.54 17.11 -22.09
C ASN A 429 6.01 17.25 -22.15
N PHE A 430 5.40 16.64 -23.16
CA PHE A 430 3.95 16.51 -23.30
C PHE A 430 3.55 15.06 -23.43
N VAL A 431 2.71 14.56 -22.52
CA VAL A 431 2.26 13.16 -22.47
C VAL A 431 0.74 13.13 -22.67
N LEU A 432 0.30 12.58 -23.81
CA LEU A 432 -1.12 12.32 -24.11
C LEU A 432 -1.54 10.98 -23.50
N VAL A 433 -2.54 10.98 -22.65
CA VAL A 433 -3.20 9.77 -22.18
C VAL A 433 -4.13 9.26 -23.29
N SER A 434 -3.84 8.09 -23.86
CA SER A 434 -4.62 7.46 -24.93
C SER A 434 -5.26 6.14 -24.48
N THR A 435 -5.72 5.31 -25.40
CA THR A 435 -6.50 4.11 -25.15
C THR A 435 -6.26 3.04 -26.21
N ASP A 436 -6.47 1.77 -25.87
CA ASP A 436 -6.57 0.63 -26.79
C ASP A 436 -7.60 0.83 -27.90
N LYS A 437 -8.68 1.57 -27.62
CA LYS A 437 -9.78 1.85 -28.56
C LYS A 437 -9.39 2.77 -29.71
N ALA A 438 -8.20 3.40 -29.64
CA ALA A 438 -7.60 4.14 -30.74
C ALA A 438 -6.99 3.24 -31.83
N VAL A 439 -6.86 1.92 -31.55
CA VAL A 439 -6.37 0.91 -32.47
C VAL A 439 -7.51 0.36 -33.32
N ASN A 440 -7.41 0.42 -34.65
CA ASN A 440 -8.46 -0.02 -35.57
C ASN A 440 -9.87 0.43 -35.09
N PRO A 441 -10.10 1.74 -34.92
CA PRO A 441 -11.27 2.22 -34.19
C PRO A 441 -12.58 1.91 -34.94
N THR A 442 -13.54 1.34 -34.21
CA THR A 442 -14.90 1.05 -34.70
C THR A 442 -15.92 2.05 -34.17
N SER A 443 -15.49 2.98 -33.30
CA SER A 443 -16.33 3.97 -32.64
C SER A 443 -15.80 5.39 -32.85
N VAL A 444 -16.70 6.36 -32.78
CA VAL A 444 -16.36 7.80 -32.82
C VAL A 444 -15.36 8.17 -31.71
N MET A 445 -15.57 7.64 -30.50
CA MET A 445 -14.65 7.87 -29.39
C MET A 445 -13.23 7.36 -29.73
N GLY A 446 -13.12 6.11 -30.20
CA GLY A 446 -11.83 5.52 -30.60
C GLY A 446 -11.17 6.30 -31.73
N ALA A 447 -11.94 6.63 -32.78
CA ALA A 447 -11.46 7.44 -33.90
C ALA A 447 -10.98 8.82 -33.46
N SER A 448 -11.74 9.51 -32.57
CA SER A 448 -11.32 10.82 -32.05
C SER A 448 -10.00 10.74 -31.28
N LYS A 449 -9.75 9.68 -30.52
CA LYS A 449 -8.48 9.45 -29.81
C LYS A 449 -7.35 9.13 -30.79
N ARG A 450 -7.62 8.34 -31.84
CA ARG A 450 -6.63 8.07 -32.88
C ARG A 450 -6.20 9.34 -33.61
N VAL A 451 -7.15 10.19 -33.99
CA VAL A 451 -6.85 11.48 -34.63
C VAL A 451 -6.07 12.41 -33.68
N ALA A 452 -6.39 12.38 -32.38
CA ALA A 452 -5.61 13.13 -31.39
C ALA A 452 -4.14 12.64 -31.30
N GLU A 453 -3.89 11.34 -31.41
CA GLU A 453 -2.52 10.78 -31.53
C GLU A 453 -1.83 11.29 -32.79
N LEU A 454 -2.50 11.28 -33.96
CA LEU A 454 -1.94 11.80 -35.22
C LEU A 454 -1.58 13.28 -35.13
N VAL A 455 -2.41 14.11 -34.48
CA VAL A 455 -2.11 15.53 -34.23
C VAL A 455 -0.84 15.69 -33.40
N VAL A 456 -0.71 14.92 -32.32
CA VAL A 456 0.48 14.96 -31.45
C VAL A 456 1.72 14.50 -32.21
N GLN A 457 1.62 13.43 -33.00
CA GLN A 457 2.71 12.94 -33.84
C GLN A 457 3.14 13.94 -34.91
N ASP A 458 2.19 14.65 -35.52
CA ASP A 458 2.47 15.64 -36.55
C ASP A 458 3.25 16.84 -36.01
N ILE A 459 2.81 17.37 -34.87
CA ILE A 459 3.49 18.49 -34.21
C ILE A 459 4.90 18.07 -33.74
N ALA A 460 5.04 16.84 -33.24
CA ALA A 460 6.31 16.30 -32.76
C ALA A 460 7.43 16.29 -33.79
N LYS A 461 7.10 16.16 -35.10
CA LYS A 461 8.09 16.09 -36.19
C LYS A 461 9.03 17.29 -36.25
N ASN A 462 8.52 18.48 -35.91
CA ASN A 462 9.24 19.75 -36.03
C ASN A 462 9.40 20.49 -34.69
N SER A 463 9.00 19.88 -33.58
CA SER A 463 9.00 20.50 -32.26
C SER A 463 10.23 20.14 -31.44
N LYS A 464 10.64 21.05 -30.56
CA LYS A 464 11.63 20.81 -29.50
C LYS A 464 11.01 20.11 -28.29
N THR A 465 9.68 20.24 -28.11
CA THR A 465 8.93 19.56 -27.06
C THR A 465 8.92 18.07 -27.31
N LYS A 466 9.19 17.28 -26.28
CA LYS A 466 9.13 15.81 -26.33
C LYS A 466 7.67 15.39 -26.20
N PHE A 467 7.04 15.10 -27.33
CA PHE A 467 5.67 14.61 -27.38
C PHE A 467 5.60 13.09 -27.37
N GLY A 468 4.71 12.53 -26.55
CA GLY A 468 4.39 11.11 -26.54
C GLY A 468 2.93 10.85 -26.23
N ALA A 469 2.41 9.73 -26.71
CA ALA A 469 1.10 9.21 -26.35
C ALA A 469 1.24 7.86 -25.63
N VAL A 470 0.37 7.58 -24.66
CA VAL A 470 0.41 6.33 -23.90
C VAL A 470 -0.94 5.63 -24.03
N ARG A 471 -0.94 4.45 -24.69
CA ARG A 471 -2.10 3.58 -24.86
C ARG A 471 -2.14 2.51 -23.78
N PHE A 472 -3.30 2.29 -23.22
CA PHE A 472 -3.62 1.19 -22.31
C PHE A 472 -5.10 0.83 -22.41
N GLY A 473 -5.45 -0.36 -21.93
CA GLY A 473 -6.81 -0.88 -21.95
C GLY A 473 -7.65 -0.33 -20.79
N ASN A 474 -8.59 -1.15 -20.31
CA ASN A 474 -9.47 -0.71 -19.24
C ASN A 474 -8.73 -0.62 -17.90
N VAL A 475 -9.09 0.39 -17.11
CA VAL A 475 -8.63 0.50 -15.72
C VAL A 475 -9.74 0.12 -14.76
N LEU A 476 -9.41 -0.72 -13.78
CA LEU A 476 -10.35 -1.25 -12.82
C LEU A 476 -10.92 -0.12 -11.95
N ASP A 477 -12.23 -0.19 -11.66
CA ASP A 477 -12.93 0.70 -10.74
C ASP A 477 -12.86 2.21 -11.11
N SER A 478 -12.64 2.53 -12.39
CA SER A 478 -12.68 3.91 -12.87
C SER A 478 -14.11 4.47 -12.88
N ARG A 479 -14.27 5.77 -12.64
CA ARG A 479 -15.58 6.45 -12.62
C ARG A 479 -16.36 6.18 -13.89
N GLY A 480 -17.63 5.75 -13.76
CA GLY A 480 -18.51 5.40 -14.86
C GLY A 480 -18.13 4.12 -15.61
N SER A 481 -17.24 3.29 -15.08
CA SER A 481 -16.95 1.97 -15.63
C SER A 481 -17.99 0.92 -15.18
N VAL A 482 -17.85 -0.28 -15.71
CA VAL A 482 -18.77 -1.39 -15.48
C VAL A 482 -18.85 -1.80 -14.01
N ILE A 483 -17.74 -1.78 -13.24
CA ILE A 483 -17.70 -2.25 -11.86
C ILE A 483 -18.54 -1.40 -10.90
N PRO A 484 -18.42 -0.07 -10.85
CA PRO A 484 -19.33 0.76 -10.06
C PRO A 484 -20.81 0.56 -10.44
N THR A 485 -21.09 0.33 -11.73
CA THR A 485 -22.45 0.05 -12.20
C THR A 485 -22.96 -1.27 -11.64
N TRP A 486 -22.15 -2.33 -11.70
CA TRP A 486 -22.52 -3.64 -11.15
C TRP A 486 -22.68 -3.63 -9.64
N ARG A 487 -21.81 -2.94 -8.89
CA ARG A 487 -21.98 -2.78 -7.43
C ARG A 487 -23.34 -2.20 -7.11
N LYS A 488 -23.73 -1.13 -7.81
CA LYS A 488 -25.06 -0.53 -7.64
C LYS A 488 -26.19 -1.48 -8.03
N GLN A 489 -26.04 -2.25 -9.11
CA GLN A 489 -27.01 -3.27 -9.50
C GLN A 489 -27.13 -4.38 -8.45
N ILE A 490 -26.02 -4.85 -7.89
CA ILE A 490 -25.99 -5.85 -6.81
C ILE A 490 -26.67 -5.31 -5.55
N GLU A 491 -26.38 -4.08 -5.15
CA GLU A 491 -27.01 -3.39 -4.00
C GLU A 491 -28.52 -3.26 -4.16
N LEU A 492 -29.01 -3.15 -5.40
CA LEU A 492 -30.44 -3.08 -5.73
C LEU A 492 -31.10 -4.46 -5.91
N GLY A 493 -30.39 -5.56 -5.74
CA GLY A 493 -30.90 -6.92 -5.91
C GLY A 493 -30.80 -7.47 -7.34
N GLY A 494 -30.07 -6.80 -8.23
CA GLY A 494 -29.83 -7.22 -9.61
C GLY A 494 -30.87 -6.70 -10.62
N PRO A 495 -30.88 -7.22 -11.86
CA PRO A 495 -29.85 -8.08 -12.43
C PRO A 495 -28.55 -7.33 -12.73
N VAL A 496 -27.42 -8.07 -12.72
CA VAL A 496 -26.15 -7.57 -13.25
C VAL A 496 -26.16 -7.67 -14.78
N THR A 497 -25.89 -6.55 -15.47
CA THR A 497 -25.96 -6.51 -16.92
C THR A 497 -24.56 -6.72 -17.55
N VAL A 498 -24.45 -7.67 -18.46
CA VAL A 498 -23.26 -7.97 -19.27
C VAL A 498 -23.64 -7.83 -20.76
N THR A 499 -22.77 -7.26 -21.56
CA THR A 499 -23.08 -7.02 -22.99
C THR A 499 -23.13 -8.32 -23.77
N ASP A 500 -22.11 -9.19 -23.62
CA ASP A 500 -22.04 -10.47 -24.30
C ASP A 500 -21.17 -11.43 -23.48
N PRO A 501 -21.45 -12.75 -23.44
CA PRO A 501 -20.69 -13.72 -22.67
C PRO A 501 -19.22 -13.87 -23.11
N GLU A 502 -18.93 -13.62 -24.39
CA GLU A 502 -17.58 -13.79 -24.97
C GLU A 502 -16.74 -12.51 -24.96
N VAL A 503 -17.27 -11.38 -24.47
CA VAL A 503 -16.52 -10.13 -24.40
C VAL A 503 -15.33 -10.27 -23.46
N GLU A 504 -14.17 -9.99 -23.98
CA GLU A 504 -12.92 -9.93 -23.24
C GLU A 504 -12.36 -8.51 -23.21
N ARG A 505 -11.75 -8.13 -22.09
CA ARG A 505 -11.08 -6.85 -21.91
C ARG A 505 -9.78 -7.02 -21.15
N TYR A 506 -8.82 -6.19 -21.52
CA TYR A 506 -7.63 -6.02 -20.70
C TYR A 506 -7.92 -5.12 -19.50
N PHE A 507 -7.47 -5.51 -18.33
CA PHE A 507 -7.61 -4.72 -17.12
C PHE A 507 -6.26 -4.43 -16.46
N MET A 508 -6.14 -3.21 -15.94
CA MET A 508 -5.01 -2.73 -15.16
C MET A 508 -5.51 -1.95 -13.95
N LEU A 509 -4.72 -1.87 -12.90
CA LEU A 509 -5.04 -1.00 -11.76
C LEU A 509 -4.77 0.46 -12.14
N ILE A 510 -5.58 1.40 -11.60
CA ILE A 510 -5.36 2.83 -11.84
C ILE A 510 -3.96 3.29 -11.40
N PRO A 511 -3.48 2.92 -10.18
CA PRO A 511 -2.12 3.26 -9.76
C PRO A 511 -1.04 2.68 -10.69
N GLU A 512 -1.22 1.46 -11.16
CA GLU A 512 -0.31 0.79 -12.09
C GLU A 512 -0.23 1.53 -13.43
N ALA A 513 -1.39 1.86 -14.02
CA ALA A 513 -1.46 2.60 -15.27
C ALA A 513 -0.74 3.96 -15.15
N VAL A 514 -0.97 4.67 -14.06
CA VAL A 514 -0.38 5.99 -13.82
C VAL A 514 1.13 5.90 -13.60
N GLN A 515 1.62 4.90 -12.88
CA GLN A 515 3.05 4.64 -12.74
C GLN A 515 3.74 4.47 -14.10
N LEU A 516 3.14 3.66 -14.98
CA LEU A 516 3.68 3.44 -16.33
C LEU A 516 3.54 4.68 -17.23
N ILE A 517 2.47 5.49 -17.10
CA ILE A 517 2.33 6.76 -17.81
C ILE A 517 3.45 7.72 -17.41
N ILE A 518 3.69 7.87 -16.12
CA ILE A 518 4.78 8.71 -15.61
C ILE A 518 6.13 8.18 -16.10
N GLN A 519 6.35 6.87 -16.05
CA GLN A 519 7.59 6.25 -16.53
C GLN A 519 7.79 6.43 -18.04
N ALA A 520 6.72 6.30 -18.86
CA ALA A 520 6.77 6.54 -20.30
C ALA A 520 7.19 7.99 -20.61
N GLY A 521 6.69 8.97 -19.85
CA GLY A 521 7.10 10.37 -19.99
C GLY A 521 8.60 10.60 -19.79
N SER A 522 9.30 9.75 -19.00
CA SER A 522 10.75 9.83 -18.81
C SER A 522 11.57 9.31 -20.01
N LEU A 523 10.97 8.56 -20.92
CA LEU A 523 11.66 8.02 -22.10
C LEU A 523 12.00 9.08 -23.13
N GLY A 524 11.27 10.20 -23.13
CA GLY A 524 11.54 11.34 -24.00
C GLY A 524 11.27 11.02 -25.47
N ALA A 525 10.02 10.98 -25.86
CA ALA A 525 9.55 10.58 -27.16
C ALA A 525 9.55 11.72 -28.20
N GLN A 526 9.78 11.39 -29.47
CA GLN A 526 9.64 12.28 -30.62
C GLN A 526 8.37 11.89 -31.41
N GLY A 527 7.21 11.93 -30.77
CA GLY A 527 5.94 11.50 -31.33
C GLY A 527 5.65 10.01 -31.17
N ASP A 528 6.39 9.32 -30.32
CA ASP A 528 6.22 7.88 -30.07
C ASP A 528 4.88 7.57 -29.39
N ILE A 529 4.32 6.41 -29.76
CA ILE A 529 3.17 5.82 -29.08
C ILE A 529 3.66 4.72 -28.16
N PHE A 530 3.57 4.95 -26.88
CA PHE A 530 3.87 3.93 -25.87
C PHE A 530 2.64 3.07 -25.63
N VAL A 531 2.85 1.76 -25.54
CA VAL A 531 1.82 0.77 -25.24
C VAL A 531 2.17 0.05 -23.95
N LEU A 532 1.25 0.08 -23.00
CA LEU A 532 1.47 -0.56 -21.71
C LEU A 532 1.16 -2.06 -21.79
N ASP A 533 1.97 -2.87 -21.08
CA ASP A 533 1.72 -4.31 -20.93
C ASP A 533 0.45 -4.54 -20.13
N MET A 534 -0.60 -4.92 -20.82
CA MET A 534 -1.91 -5.17 -20.22
C MET A 534 -2.05 -6.60 -19.65
N GLY A 535 -1.03 -7.47 -19.80
CA GLY A 535 -1.11 -8.86 -19.39
C GLY A 535 -2.12 -9.67 -20.24
N LYS A 536 -2.85 -10.57 -19.59
CA LYS A 536 -3.87 -11.41 -20.26
C LYS A 536 -5.25 -10.74 -20.25
N PRO A 537 -6.04 -10.89 -21.30
CA PRO A 537 -7.43 -10.45 -21.31
C PRO A 537 -8.27 -11.25 -20.32
N VAL A 538 -9.33 -10.64 -19.80
CA VAL A 538 -10.26 -11.24 -18.83
C VAL A 538 -11.68 -11.19 -19.42
N LYS A 539 -12.41 -12.32 -19.34
CA LYS A 539 -13.82 -12.35 -19.73
C LYS A 539 -14.64 -11.47 -18.77
N ILE A 540 -15.45 -10.61 -19.35
CA ILE A 540 -16.32 -9.71 -18.57
C ILE A 540 -17.31 -10.47 -17.71
N LEU A 541 -17.79 -11.60 -18.19
CA LEU A 541 -18.67 -12.50 -17.45
C LEU A 541 -17.99 -13.07 -16.19
N ASP A 542 -16.72 -13.47 -16.27
CA ASP A 542 -15.98 -13.97 -15.11
C ASP A 542 -15.81 -12.89 -14.05
N LEU A 543 -15.52 -11.66 -14.49
CA LEU A 543 -15.37 -10.52 -13.59
C LEU A 543 -16.70 -10.16 -12.89
N ALA A 544 -17.84 -10.30 -13.59
CA ALA A 544 -19.17 -10.12 -13.01
C ALA A 544 -19.48 -11.18 -11.96
N ASN A 545 -19.19 -12.44 -12.27
CA ASN A 545 -19.32 -13.55 -11.33
C ASN A 545 -18.45 -13.32 -10.07
N ASP A 546 -17.19 -12.95 -10.26
CA ASP A 546 -16.27 -12.67 -9.15
C ASP A 546 -16.80 -11.52 -8.26
N LEU A 547 -17.35 -10.46 -8.85
CA LEU A 547 -17.90 -9.34 -8.08
C LEU A 547 -19.12 -9.73 -7.25
N ILE A 548 -20.04 -10.51 -7.83
CA ILE A 548 -21.21 -11.03 -7.12
C ILE A 548 -20.78 -11.91 -5.94
N ARG A 549 -19.80 -12.81 -6.16
CA ARG A 549 -19.24 -13.67 -5.12
C ARG A 549 -18.55 -12.89 -4.00
N LEU A 550 -17.76 -11.87 -4.35
CA LEU A 550 -17.12 -10.98 -3.36
C LEU A 550 -18.13 -10.16 -2.55
N SER A 551 -19.36 -9.99 -3.08
CA SER A 551 -20.46 -9.36 -2.35
C SER A 551 -21.21 -10.35 -1.43
N GLY A 552 -20.73 -11.60 -1.31
CA GLY A 552 -21.35 -12.65 -0.49
C GLY A 552 -22.57 -13.31 -1.12
N LEU A 553 -22.80 -13.11 -2.41
CA LEU A 553 -23.99 -13.57 -3.14
C LEU A 553 -23.65 -14.62 -4.19
N ARG A 554 -24.62 -15.43 -4.62
CA ARG A 554 -24.44 -16.51 -5.60
C ARG A 554 -24.92 -16.06 -6.98
N PRO A 555 -24.02 -16.08 -8.01
CA PRO A 555 -24.42 -15.77 -9.38
C PRO A 555 -25.50 -16.74 -9.88
N GLY A 556 -26.52 -16.20 -10.53
CA GLY A 556 -27.63 -16.98 -11.09
C GLY A 556 -28.66 -17.50 -10.08
N GLN A 557 -28.41 -17.39 -8.78
CA GLN A 557 -29.35 -17.75 -7.70
C GLN A 557 -29.85 -16.50 -6.95
N ASP A 558 -28.91 -15.78 -6.33
CA ASP A 558 -29.21 -14.57 -5.55
C ASP A 558 -29.24 -13.33 -6.45
N ILE A 559 -28.36 -13.28 -7.47
CA ILE A 559 -28.27 -12.20 -8.47
C ILE A 559 -28.24 -12.79 -9.87
N GLU A 560 -29.22 -12.43 -10.68
CA GLU A 560 -29.28 -12.80 -12.10
C GLU A 560 -28.24 -12.01 -12.92
N ILE A 561 -27.63 -12.67 -13.92
CA ILE A 561 -26.80 -12.02 -14.94
C ILE A 561 -27.61 -11.95 -16.24
N LYS A 562 -27.87 -10.72 -16.71
CA LYS A 562 -28.63 -10.47 -17.93
C LYS A 562 -27.73 -10.01 -19.05
N PHE A 563 -27.80 -10.70 -20.19
CA PHE A 563 -27.11 -10.29 -21.42
C PHE A 563 -27.96 -9.26 -22.18
N VAL A 564 -27.35 -8.10 -22.49
CA VAL A 564 -28.05 -6.95 -23.09
C VAL A 564 -27.66 -6.67 -24.54
N GLY A 565 -26.76 -7.46 -25.12
CA GLY A 565 -26.20 -7.27 -26.46
C GLY A 565 -25.06 -6.26 -26.51
N LEU A 566 -24.22 -6.37 -27.54
CA LEU A 566 -23.15 -5.41 -27.82
C LEU A 566 -23.73 -4.04 -28.16
N ARG A 567 -23.08 -2.98 -27.70
CA ARG A 567 -23.45 -1.61 -27.98
C ARG A 567 -22.82 -1.14 -29.29
N PRO A 568 -23.41 -0.15 -30.00
CA PRO A 568 -22.79 0.43 -31.20
C PRO A 568 -21.36 0.87 -30.93
N GLY A 569 -20.41 0.46 -31.80
CA GLY A 569 -19.00 0.75 -31.66
C GLY A 569 -18.22 -0.08 -30.63
N GLU A 570 -18.88 -1.03 -29.94
CA GLU A 570 -18.22 -1.91 -28.97
C GLU A 570 -17.66 -3.16 -29.70
N LYS A 571 -16.40 -3.54 -29.39
CA LYS A 571 -15.74 -4.74 -29.93
C LYS A 571 -15.92 -5.93 -28.99
N LEU A 572 -15.94 -7.17 -29.51
CA LEU A 572 -15.81 -8.38 -28.69
C LEU A 572 -14.43 -8.46 -28.03
N TYR A 573 -13.38 -8.20 -28.80
CA TYR A 573 -11.98 -8.22 -28.37
C TYR A 573 -11.33 -6.88 -28.66
N GLU A 574 -10.58 -6.33 -27.71
CA GLU A 574 -9.80 -5.11 -27.91
C GLU A 574 -8.37 -5.44 -28.32
N GLU A 575 -7.80 -4.58 -29.17
CA GLU A 575 -6.45 -4.71 -29.70
C GLU A 575 -5.55 -3.63 -29.10
N LEU A 576 -4.32 -3.95 -28.76
CA LEU A 576 -3.36 -3.00 -28.22
C LEU A 576 -2.55 -2.31 -29.31
N LEU A 577 -2.46 -2.93 -30.49
CA LEU A 577 -1.68 -2.50 -31.64
C LEU A 577 -2.36 -2.88 -32.95
N THR A 578 -2.06 -2.16 -34.01
CA THR A 578 -2.34 -2.60 -35.37
C THR A 578 -1.28 -3.60 -35.86
N ALA A 579 -1.60 -4.41 -36.87
CA ALA A 579 -0.64 -5.34 -37.47
C ALA A 579 0.61 -4.64 -38.04
N GLU A 580 0.48 -3.36 -38.44
CA GLU A 580 1.54 -2.56 -39.05
C GLU A 580 2.43 -1.83 -38.01
N GLU A 581 1.92 -1.55 -36.80
CA GLU A 581 2.63 -0.78 -35.78
C GLU A 581 3.82 -1.52 -35.16
N GLY A 582 3.92 -2.83 -35.20
CA GLY A 582 5.04 -3.61 -34.66
C GLY A 582 5.52 -3.14 -33.28
N LEU A 583 5.83 -4.03 -32.37
CA LEU A 583 6.34 -3.67 -31.05
C LEU A 583 7.85 -3.61 -31.02
N THR A 584 8.39 -2.55 -30.43
CA THR A 584 9.79 -2.49 -30.02
C THR A 584 9.85 -2.43 -28.48
N ALA A 585 10.67 -3.27 -27.88
CA ALA A 585 10.88 -3.25 -26.44
C ALA A 585 11.61 -1.96 -26.03
N THR A 586 11.19 -1.38 -24.91
CA THR A 586 11.92 -0.28 -24.28
C THR A 586 12.87 -0.82 -23.20
N LYS A 587 13.66 0.06 -22.58
CA LYS A 587 14.45 -0.31 -21.38
C LYS A 587 13.56 -0.74 -20.20
N TYR A 588 12.26 -0.49 -20.23
CA TYR A 588 11.29 -0.87 -19.20
C TYR A 588 10.41 -2.02 -19.68
N LYS A 589 10.46 -3.14 -18.98
CA LYS A 589 9.81 -4.41 -19.38
C LYS A 589 8.31 -4.31 -19.68
N LYS A 590 7.60 -3.37 -19.04
CA LYS A 590 6.13 -3.21 -19.16
C LYS A 590 5.69 -2.04 -20.06
N ILE A 591 6.64 -1.43 -20.79
CA ILE A 591 6.37 -0.36 -21.75
C ILE A 591 6.99 -0.72 -23.09
N PHE A 592 6.16 -0.76 -24.11
CA PHE A 592 6.57 -0.99 -25.50
C PHE A 592 6.40 0.29 -26.30
N VAL A 593 7.11 0.41 -27.41
CA VAL A 593 6.93 1.49 -28.39
C VAL A 593 6.32 0.90 -29.65
N GLY A 594 5.18 1.45 -30.07
CA GLY A 594 4.61 1.24 -31.38
C GLY A 594 5.34 2.12 -32.41
N LYS A 595 5.72 1.55 -33.55
CA LYS A 595 6.32 2.33 -34.63
C LYS A 595 5.30 3.36 -35.12
N PRO A 596 5.69 4.64 -35.30
CA PRO A 596 4.82 5.65 -35.91
C PRO A 596 4.39 5.18 -37.30
N GLN A 597 3.08 5.28 -37.58
CA GLN A 597 2.59 5.08 -38.93
C GLN A 597 2.86 6.32 -39.76
N ASP A 598 3.25 6.13 -41.02
CA ASP A 598 3.32 7.21 -41.99
C ASP A 598 1.91 7.71 -42.31
N PHE A 599 1.68 8.99 -42.17
CA PHE A 599 0.43 9.63 -42.53
C PHE A 599 0.69 10.90 -43.33
N ASN A 600 -0.29 11.25 -44.17
CA ASN A 600 -0.20 12.43 -45.02
C ASN A 600 -0.55 13.69 -44.20
N HIS A 601 0.45 14.56 -43.98
CA HIS A 601 0.31 15.82 -43.24
C HIS A 601 -0.78 16.73 -43.83
N ASP A 602 -0.76 16.94 -45.17
CA ASP A 602 -1.72 17.85 -45.83
C ASP A 602 -3.16 17.32 -45.74
N LEU A 603 -3.32 15.99 -45.78
CA LEU A 603 -4.62 15.37 -45.57
C LEU A 603 -5.09 15.61 -44.13
N LEU A 604 -4.22 15.42 -43.15
CA LEU A 604 -4.55 15.62 -41.74
C LEU A 604 -5.01 17.04 -41.47
N ILE A 605 -4.24 18.06 -41.88
CA ILE A 605 -4.58 19.47 -41.65
C ILE A 605 -5.89 19.85 -42.35
N ARG A 606 -6.08 19.42 -43.61
CA ARG A 606 -7.31 19.69 -44.34
C ARG A 606 -8.55 19.06 -43.70
N GLU A 607 -8.47 17.82 -43.30
CA GLU A 607 -9.62 17.13 -42.70
C GLU A 607 -9.86 17.57 -41.24
N LEU A 608 -8.85 17.97 -40.48
CA LEU A 608 -9.01 18.61 -39.17
C LEU A 608 -9.82 19.90 -39.24
N LYS A 609 -9.53 20.73 -40.24
CA LYS A 609 -10.31 21.98 -40.47
C LYS A 609 -11.78 21.68 -40.79
N LYS A 610 -12.04 20.69 -41.67
CA LYS A 610 -13.40 20.27 -42.00
C LYS A 610 -14.13 19.65 -40.79
N LEU A 611 -13.45 18.83 -39.99
CA LEU A 611 -13.99 18.24 -38.77
C LEU A 611 -14.37 19.33 -37.76
N SER A 612 -13.54 20.35 -37.61
CA SER A 612 -13.85 21.50 -36.75
C SER A 612 -15.11 22.24 -37.23
N GLU A 613 -15.19 22.54 -38.52
CA GLU A 613 -16.35 23.23 -39.11
C GLU A 613 -17.64 22.39 -39.05
N ALA A 614 -17.52 21.06 -39.28
CA ALA A 614 -18.64 20.13 -39.17
C ALA A 614 -19.12 19.99 -37.72
N ALA A 615 -18.18 19.95 -36.76
CA ALA A 615 -18.50 19.87 -35.33
C ALA A 615 -19.23 21.13 -34.83
N GLU A 616 -18.89 22.34 -35.34
CA GLU A 616 -19.60 23.56 -35.01
C GLU A 616 -21.04 23.57 -35.56
N LYS A 617 -21.25 22.95 -36.73
CA LYS A 617 -22.57 22.81 -37.38
C LYS A 617 -23.35 21.59 -36.91
N GLU A 618 -22.78 20.79 -36.05
CA GLU A 618 -23.35 19.51 -35.59
C GLU A 618 -23.69 18.53 -36.73
N ASP A 619 -22.92 18.58 -37.84
CA ASP A 619 -23.08 17.69 -38.99
C ASP A 619 -22.43 16.33 -38.73
N GLU A 620 -23.21 15.43 -38.15
CA GLU A 620 -22.76 14.07 -37.81
C GLU A 620 -22.24 13.29 -39.00
N THR A 621 -22.87 13.42 -40.16
CA THR A 621 -22.49 12.71 -41.39
C THR A 621 -21.11 13.13 -41.89
N ALA A 622 -20.88 14.44 -41.95
CA ALA A 622 -19.58 15.00 -42.33
C ALA A 622 -18.48 14.66 -41.32
N ILE A 623 -18.80 14.61 -40.01
CA ILE A 623 -17.85 14.24 -38.96
C ILE A 623 -17.43 12.77 -39.14
N ARG A 624 -18.37 11.83 -39.26
CA ARG A 624 -18.05 10.40 -39.43
C ARG A 624 -17.22 10.18 -40.70
N ALA A 625 -17.61 10.74 -41.84
CA ALA A 625 -16.84 10.63 -43.08
C ALA A 625 -15.42 11.22 -42.97
N GLY A 626 -15.24 12.33 -42.27
CA GLY A 626 -13.93 12.91 -42.02
C GLY A 626 -13.05 12.06 -41.10
N LEU A 627 -13.63 11.46 -40.05
CA LEU A 627 -12.94 10.53 -39.17
C LEU A 627 -12.50 9.27 -39.93
N GLU A 628 -13.40 8.64 -40.70
CA GLU A 628 -13.10 7.45 -41.50
C GLU A 628 -11.93 7.65 -42.48
N LYS A 629 -11.86 8.81 -43.10
CA LYS A 629 -10.74 9.19 -43.99
C LYS A 629 -9.39 9.24 -43.24
N LEU A 630 -9.40 9.72 -42.01
CA LEU A 630 -8.17 9.87 -41.22
C LEU A 630 -7.72 8.59 -40.55
N VAL A 631 -8.65 7.70 -40.16
CA VAL A 631 -8.31 6.46 -39.45
C VAL A 631 -8.24 5.23 -40.36
N GLY A 632 -8.68 5.32 -41.61
CA GLY A 632 -8.58 4.24 -42.60
C GLY A 632 -9.56 3.08 -42.39
N GLY A 633 -10.62 3.28 -41.59
CA GLY A 633 -11.61 2.24 -41.27
C GLY A 633 -13.04 2.76 -41.30
N THR A 634 -14.02 1.85 -41.28
CA THR A 634 -15.45 2.18 -41.25
C THR A 634 -15.94 2.23 -39.79
N LEU A 635 -16.59 3.33 -39.41
CA LEU A 635 -17.21 3.48 -38.09
C LEU A 635 -18.60 2.83 -38.09
N VAL A 636 -18.79 1.85 -37.22
CA VAL A 636 -20.03 1.08 -37.14
C VAL A 636 -21.13 1.92 -36.49
N LYS A 637 -22.20 2.21 -37.21
CA LYS A 637 -23.33 2.99 -36.74
C LYS A 637 -24.39 2.14 -36.03
N GLU A 638 -24.60 0.91 -36.48
CA GLU A 638 -25.52 -0.07 -35.90
C GLU A 638 -24.95 -1.48 -36.10
N PHE A 639 -25.11 -2.36 -35.11
CA PHE A 639 -24.98 -3.79 -35.33
C PHE A 639 -26.32 -4.27 -35.87
N THR A 640 -26.34 -4.67 -37.15
CA THR A 640 -27.47 -5.41 -37.75
C THR A 640 -27.65 -6.77 -37.11
#